data_13210a4f7356ee6c29db34dc5f80f7fd
#
_entry.id   13210a4f7356ee6c29db34dc5f80f7fd
#
_cell.length_a   1.000
_cell.length_b   1.000
_cell.length_c   1.000
_cell.angle_alpha   90.00
_cell.angle_beta   90.00
_cell.angle_gamma   90.00
#
_symmetry.space_group_name_H-M   'P 1'
#
loop_
_entity.id
_entity.type
_entity.pdbx_description
1 polymer ?
#
loop_
_entity_poly.entity_id
_entity_poly.type
_entity_poly.pdbx_seq_one_letter_code
_entity_poly.pdbx_strand_id
1 'polypeptide(L)'
;MIYHYLKIAFRNLIKYKTQSIVSIVGLAIGFTCFALSVLWIRYEMTYDDFHEGSERIYLAGNKFALQGDGFSYLSSSLLADYLDKNCPEVEKACHVMAGSEAEPVLYQKTEYQMMQLNVDSSFVSMFNITVLNGDNQLRLGKNQIAITDKAAKRIFGDELPIGKQITLPENDHAEMTIVAVVKSWEGHSIYPFDILLPYPDWEAHWGRQQCHTLFRVYPDTDIKALEQRLAEYKVQQDSHEQTISTPIALLSTLRSTHPQENVNVKLNHVRLFACIGVLVIICGLCNYLTMLITRIRMRKRELALRKVNGASNAGLLSLLLSELILLLVISSGIGAMLLELILPVFKRLSQIDESTSFFYGEVSLYILSLLVMTTGIAAIFVYYANKRTLLDSIRHKSNLHLSGWFYKASILFQLFISIGFVFCTLVMMKQLNYLLNSNELGLERHNVGVIGSTYGFENVPFEKILDQMPDITERLYGFYTPIPKMIFSTHEVNEWEGQADKEQRVNVESETINQEFADFFQVGLIEGSMLDEKDGKEAVVVNESAVKAFGWNQPIGKKIRMGIDEVCTVKGVIKDICYNAPIHPVTPAVFSLGSNKDRGNFIFKFKEGTWDTVSKKLKEEAHKVNPNADLFLINMEERYNDFMKSENTMIKLLSVVSFICIIIAVFGIFSLVTLSCEQRRKEIAIRKVNGASVKVILNLFFKEYLILLIISSFTAFPLGYLIMKHWLEGYVKQTPISFWMYGGIFAGMLLIIFLSIIWRVWKPPAKIRQK
;
A
#
# COMPACT_ATOMS: atom_id res chain seq x y z
N MET A 1 -1.47 44.50 26.00
CA MET A 1 -2.65 44.28 25.12
C MET A 1 -2.81 42.80 24.79
N ILE A 2 -1.79 42.09 24.32
CA ILE A 2 -1.84 40.66 23.93
C ILE A 2 -2.36 39.78 25.11
N TYR A 3 -1.82 39.93 26.33
CA TYR A 3 -2.29 39.19 27.49
C TYR A 3 -3.78 39.35 27.75
N HIS A 4 -4.30 40.57 27.59
CA HIS A 4 -5.74 40.86 27.75
C HIS A 4 -6.59 40.13 26.69
N TYR A 5 -6.15 40.12 25.45
CA TYR A 5 -6.84 39.41 24.35
C TYR A 5 -6.82 37.90 24.58
N LEU A 6 -5.68 37.31 24.98
CA LEU A 6 -5.57 35.87 25.31
C LEU A 6 -6.49 35.49 26.49
N LYS A 7 -6.53 36.31 27.55
CA LYS A 7 -7.43 36.08 28.72
C LYS A 7 -8.91 36.05 28.28
N ILE A 8 -9.31 36.98 27.40
CA ILE A 8 -10.67 37.01 26.85
C ILE A 8 -10.91 35.81 25.95
N ALA A 9 -9.95 35.45 25.07
CA ALA A 9 -10.02 34.32 24.23
C ALA A 9 -10.25 33.01 25.00
N PHE A 10 -9.46 32.79 26.06
CA PHE A 10 -9.60 31.61 26.92
C PHE A 10 -10.97 31.56 27.64
N ARG A 11 -11.45 32.68 28.17
CA ARG A 11 -12.80 32.75 28.78
C ARG A 11 -13.89 32.42 27.77
N ASN A 12 -13.72 32.84 26.53
CA ASN A 12 -14.69 32.57 25.46
C ASN A 12 -14.68 31.09 25.05
N LEU A 13 -13.51 30.45 25.01
CA LEU A 13 -13.41 29.01 24.74
C LEU A 13 -14.17 28.21 25.81
N ILE A 14 -14.03 28.56 27.08
CA ILE A 14 -14.74 27.90 28.20
C ILE A 14 -16.25 28.23 28.17
N LYS A 15 -16.63 29.45 27.82
CA LYS A 15 -18.05 29.85 27.74
C LYS A 15 -18.80 29.06 26.66
N TYR A 16 -18.17 28.80 25.52
CA TYR A 16 -18.71 28.05 24.39
C TYR A 16 -18.08 26.66 24.29
N LYS A 17 -17.92 25.97 25.44
CA LYS A 17 -17.15 24.72 25.56
C LYS A 17 -17.50 23.66 24.53
N THR A 18 -18.79 23.40 24.27
CA THR A 18 -19.19 22.36 23.29
C THR A 18 -18.68 22.68 21.88
N GLN A 19 -18.82 23.93 21.43
CA GLN A 19 -18.35 24.35 20.11
C GLN A 19 -16.82 24.34 20.04
N SER A 20 -16.15 24.78 21.12
CA SER A 20 -14.69 24.76 21.20
C SER A 20 -14.13 23.35 21.12
N ILE A 21 -14.67 22.41 21.90
CA ILE A 21 -14.26 20.99 21.88
C ILE A 21 -14.44 20.40 20.47
N VAL A 22 -15.61 20.60 19.88
CA VAL A 22 -15.88 20.07 18.53
C VAL A 22 -14.90 20.62 17.49
N SER A 23 -14.58 21.93 17.54
CA SER A 23 -13.61 22.54 16.63
C SER A 23 -12.19 22.01 16.87
N ILE A 24 -11.79 21.92 18.15
CA ILE A 24 -10.46 21.43 18.51
C ILE A 24 -10.27 19.98 18.07
N VAL A 25 -11.23 19.11 18.37
CA VAL A 25 -11.15 17.69 17.98
C VAL A 25 -11.14 17.54 16.45
N GLY A 26 -12.03 18.23 15.74
CA GLY A 26 -12.08 18.16 14.28
C GLY A 26 -10.80 18.63 13.59
N LEU A 27 -10.19 19.72 14.07
CA LEU A 27 -8.94 20.24 13.54
C LEU A 27 -7.74 19.35 13.94
N ALA A 28 -7.70 18.88 15.20
CA ALA A 28 -6.63 18.00 15.67
C ALA A 28 -6.55 16.72 14.83
N ILE A 29 -7.70 16.08 14.60
CA ILE A 29 -7.80 14.90 13.73
C ILE A 29 -7.36 15.24 12.29
N GLY A 30 -7.82 16.39 11.76
CA GLY A 30 -7.43 16.84 10.41
C GLY A 30 -5.92 17.04 10.28
N PHE A 31 -5.27 17.67 11.26
CA PHE A 31 -3.82 17.86 11.29
C PHE A 31 -3.07 16.52 11.37
N THR A 32 -3.53 15.60 12.21
CA THR A 32 -2.93 14.26 12.34
C THR A 32 -3.03 13.48 11.03
N CYS A 33 -4.22 13.41 10.43
CA CYS A 33 -4.41 12.70 9.16
C CYS A 33 -3.56 13.28 8.03
N PHE A 34 -3.49 14.60 7.94
CA PHE A 34 -2.66 15.26 6.92
C PHE A 34 -1.17 14.99 7.14
N ALA A 35 -0.69 15.11 8.38
CA ALA A 35 0.71 14.88 8.71
C ALA A 35 1.12 13.43 8.37
N LEU A 36 0.32 12.43 8.74
CA LEU A 36 0.57 11.02 8.39
C LEU A 36 0.57 10.79 6.88
N SER A 37 -0.35 11.45 6.15
CA SER A 37 -0.42 11.32 4.69
C SER A 37 0.82 11.88 4.00
N VAL A 38 1.28 13.06 4.39
CA VAL A 38 2.47 13.70 3.81
C VAL A 38 3.73 12.94 4.17
N LEU A 39 3.83 12.47 5.41
CA LEU A 39 4.92 11.61 5.87
C LEU A 39 5.05 10.35 5.00
N TRP A 40 3.94 9.69 4.75
CA TRP A 40 3.96 8.46 3.94
C TRP A 40 4.37 8.72 2.49
N ILE A 41 3.79 9.78 1.86
CA ILE A 41 4.22 10.18 0.51
C ILE A 41 5.72 10.41 0.46
N ARG A 42 6.23 11.21 1.40
CA ARG A 42 7.65 11.57 1.40
C ARG A 42 8.50 10.33 1.56
N TYR A 43 8.18 9.44 2.50
CA TYR A 43 8.88 8.19 2.69
C TYR A 43 8.94 7.37 1.40
N GLU A 44 7.82 7.20 0.71
CA GLU A 44 7.75 6.43 -0.54
C GLU A 44 8.43 7.12 -1.73
N MET A 45 8.60 8.43 -1.70
CA MET A 45 9.21 9.20 -2.79
C MET A 45 10.69 9.53 -2.56
N THR A 46 11.27 9.15 -1.43
CA THR A 46 12.68 9.42 -1.09
C THR A 46 13.50 8.15 -0.94
N TYR A 47 13.07 7.03 -1.54
CA TYR A 47 13.89 5.82 -1.63
C TYR A 47 15.14 6.11 -2.45
N ASP A 48 16.31 5.70 -1.91
CA ASP A 48 17.63 5.82 -2.54
C ASP A 48 18.06 7.25 -2.90
N ASP A 49 17.33 8.30 -2.47
CA ASP A 49 17.68 9.71 -2.73
C ASP A 49 18.94 10.18 -1.98
N PHE A 50 19.32 9.47 -0.90
CA PHE A 50 20.46 9.82 -0.06
C PHE A 50 21.81 9.46 -0.69
N HIS A 51 21.83 8.69 -1.77
CA HIS A 51 23.06 8.33 -2.48
C HIS A 51 23.61 9.52 -3.26
N GLU A 52 24.93 9.70 -3.23
CA GLU A 52 25.60 10.74 -4.01
C GLU A 52 25.40 10.48 -5.51
N GLY A 53 24.80 11.46 -6.20
CA GLY A 53 24.44 11.31 -7.62
C GLY A 53 23.24 10.39 -7.87
N SER A 54 22.31 10.27 -6.92
CA SER A 54 21.08 9.44 -7.06
C SER A 54 20.27 9.74 -8.32
N GLU A 55 20.31 11.01 -8.79
CA GLU A 55 19.67 11.44 -10.04
C GLU A 55 20.32 10.89 -11.31
N ARG A 56 21.46 10.19 -11.20
CA ARG A 56 22.22 9.60 -12.31
C ARG A 56 22.41 8.10 -12.20
N ILE A 57 21.79 7.44 -11.20
CA ILE A 57 21.87 5.99 -11.00
C ILE A 57 20.62 5.35 -11.56
N TYR A 58 20.81 4.41 -12.47
CA TYR A 58 19.75 3.69 -13.17
C TYR A 58 19.84 2.19 -12.91
N LEU A 59 18.69 1.53 -12.93
CA LEU A 59 18.58 0.09 -13.04
C LEU A 59 18.39 -0.28 -14.52
N ALA A 60 19.21 -1.19 -15.00
CA ALA A 60 19.05 -1.84 -16.30
C ALA A 60 18.24 -3.13 -16.11
N GLY A 61 16.99 -3.10 -16.51
CA GLY A 61 16.08 -4.23 -16.40
C GLY A 61 16.01 -5.07 -17.69
N ASN A 62 15.02 -5.94 -17.73
CA ASN A 62 14.68 -6.72 -18.90
C ASN A 62 13.19 -6.58 -19.20
N LYS A 63 12.81 -6.72 -20.49
CA LYS A 63 11.40 -6.83 -20.88
C LYS A 63 10.94 -8.25 -20.64
N PHE A 64 10.09 -8.41 -19.62
CA PHE A 64 9.47 -9.69 -19.34
C PHE A 64 7.96 -9.57 -19.58
N ALA A 65 7.45 -10.32 -20.55
CA ALA A 65 6.04 -10.25 -20.96
C ALA A 65 5.04 -10.64 -19.85
N LEU A 66 5.53 -11.21 -18.76
CA LEU A 66 4.73 -11.71 -17.64
C LEU A 66 4.55 -10.69 -16.49
N GLN A 67 5.31 -9.59 -16.48
CA GLN A 67 5.17 -8.52 -15.49
C GLN A 67 4.39 -7.36 -16.10
N GLY A 68 3.40 -6.86 -15.43
CA GLY A 68 2.34 -5.97 -15.87
C GLY A 68 2.71 -4.82 -16.81
N ASP A 69 3.85 -4.15 -16.62
CA ASP A 69 4.41 -3.13 -17.51
C ASP A 69 5.54 -3.69 -18.41
N GLY A 70 5.84 -4.98 -18.28
CA GLY A 70 6.91 -5.64 -19.00
C GLY A 70 8.32 -5.33 -18.48
N PHE A 71 8.48 -4.67 -17.32
CA PHE A 71 9.77 -4.35 -16.74
C PHE A 71 10.14 -5.33 -15.62
N SER A 72 11.22 -6.09 -15.82
CA SER A 72 11.83 -6.94 -14.79
C SER A 72 13.12 -6.31 -14.27
N TYR A 73 13.34 -6.37 -12.96
CA TYR A 73 14.60 -5.93 -12.34
C TYR A 73 15.76 -6.87 -12.63
N LEU A 74 15.46 -8.13 -12.96
CA LEU A 74 16.46 -9.14 -13.24
C LEU A 74 17.11 -8.91 -14.61
N SER A 75 18.41 -9.05 -14.64
CA SER A 75 19.25 -8.92 -15.83
C SER A 75 20.31 -10.02 -15.89
N SER A 76 20.99 -10.10 -17.03
CA SER A 76 22.12 -11.02 -17.21
C SER A 76 23.34 -10.55 -16.41
N SER A 77 24.11 -11.50 -15.89
CA SER A 77 25.41 -11.23 -15.25
C SER A 77 26.49 -10.67 -16.19
N LEU A 78 26.25 -10.64 -17.50
CA LEU A 78 27.12 -10.02 -18.51
C LEU A 78 26.77 -8.55 -18.76
N LEU A 79 25.64 -8.05 -18.26
CA LEU A 79 25.11 -6.75 -18.66
C LEU A 79 25.95 -5.57 -18.11
N ALA A 80 26.44 -5.63 -16.87
CA ALA A 80 27.27 -4.55 -16.32
C ALA A 80 28.57 -4.40 -17.11
N ASP A 81 29.24 -5.51 -17.41
CA ASP A 81 30.44 -5.54 -18.24
C ASP A 81 30.19 -5.00 -19.66
N TYR A 82 29.02 -5.31 -20.22
CA TYR A 82 28.63 -4.79 -21.52
C TYR A 82 28.44 -3.26 -21.50
N LEU A 83 27.75 -2.75 -20.47
CA LEU A 83 27.51 -1.32 -20.28
C LEU A 83 28.82 -0.56 -20.13
N ASP A 84 29.73 -1.03 -19.28
CA ASP A 84 31.04 -0.41 -19.04
C ASP A 84 31.90 -0.38 -20.32
N LYS A 85 31.83 -1.42 -21.18
CA LYS A 85 32.65 -1.52 -22.38
C LYS A 85 32.07 -0.83 -23.61
N ASN A 86 30.74 -0.84 -23.77
CA ASN A 86 30.07 -0.44 -25.02
C ASN A 86 29.27 0.86 -24.90
N CYS A 87 29.07 1.38 -23.70
CA CYS A 87 28.29 2.60 -23.46
C CYS A 87 29.19 3.70 -22.85
N PRO A 88 29.79 4.58 -23.66
CA PRO A 88 30.71 5.63 -23.17
C PRO A 88 30.02 6.65 -22.23
N GLU A 89 28.70 6.68 -22.21
CA GLU A 89 27.90 7.50 -21.27
C GLU A 89 27.86 6.93 -19.87
N VAL A 90 28.17 5.65 -19.70
CA VAL A 90 28.17 4.96 -18.41
C VAL A 90 29.50 5.25 -17.72
N GLU A 91 29.42 5.86 -16.52
CA GLU A 91 30.56 6.12 -15.67
C GLU A 91 31.03 4.84 -14.99
N LYS A 92 30.07 4.04 -14.52
CA LYS A 92 30.32 2.76 -13.87
C LYS A 92 29.05 1.92 -13.81
N ALA A 93 29.19 0.59 -13.95
CA ALA A 93 28.14 -0.37 -13.73
C ALA A 93 28.52 -1.41 -12.67
N CYS A 94 27.54 -2.00 -12.00
CA CYS A 94 27.73 -3.04 -10.99
C CYS A 94 26.58 -4.06 -10.99
N HIS A 95 26.89 -5.24 -10.47
CA HIS A 95 25.92 -6.30 -10.24
C HIS A 95 25.54 -6.38 -8.76
N VAL A 96 24.26 -6.60 -8.52
CA VAL A 96 23.68 -6.77 -7.19
C VAL A 96 22.75 -7.97 -7.19
N MET A 97 22.86 -8.82 -6.17
CA MET A 97 21.83 -9.82 -5.85
C MET A 97 21.28 -9.51 -4.48
N ALA A 98 20.00 -9.15 -4.44
CA ALA A 98 19.28 -8.86 -3.22
C ALA A 98 18.31 -9.99 -2.88
N GLY A 99 18.36 -10.49 -1.66
CA GLY A 99 17.29 -11.31 -1.11
C GLY A 99 16.01 -10.49 -0.90
N SER A 100 14.86 -11.12 -1.03
CA SER A 100 13.57 -10.46 -0.79
C SER A 100 13.24 -10.32 0.71
N GLU A 101 13.86 -11.11 1.56
CA GLU A 101 13.61 -11.20 3.00
C GLU A 101 14.95 -11.35 3.76
N ALA A 102 14.90 -11.09 5.07
CA ALA A 102 16.05 -11.33 5.92
C ALA A 102 16.30 -12.83 6.06
N GLU A 103 17.54 -13.24 5.90
CA GLU A 103 17.98 -14.63 5.97
C GLU A 103 18.66 -14.97 7.31
N PRO A 104 18.59 -16.23 7.75
CA PRO A 104 19.21 -16.64 9.01
C PRO A 104 20.73 -16.59 8.95
N VAL A 105 21.34 -16.07 10.01
CA VAL A 105 22.78 -16.02 10.24
C VAL A 105 23.06 -16.56 11.63
N LEU A 106 23.97 -17.53 11.75
CA LEU A 106 24.32 -18.17 13.03
C LEU A 106 25.63 -17.61 13.58
N TYR A 107 25.60 -17.21 14.85
CA TYR A 107 26.79 -16.91 15.63
C TYR A 107 26.69 -17.57 17.02
N GLN A 108 27.64 -18.43 17.38
CA GLN A 108 27.69 -19.14 18.67
C GLN A 108 26.34 -19.81 19.07
N LYS A 109 25.66 -20.48 18.13
CA LYS A 109 24.32 -21.11 18.30
C LYS A 109 23.13 -20.18 18.44
N THR A 110 23.34 -18.88 18.30
CA THR A 110 22.23 -17.90 18.25
C THR A 110 21.96 -17.53 16.81
N GLU A 111 20.71 -17.61 16.42
CA GLU A 111 20.25 -17.23 15.09
C GLU A 111 19.82 -15.76 15.06
N TYR A 112 20.22 -15.06 14.01
CA TYR A 112 19.87 -13.67 13.74
C TYR A 112 19.33 -13.56 12.32
N GLN A 113 18.19 -12.92 12.14
CA GLN A 113 17.65 -12.60 10.82
C GLN A 113 18.31 -11.34 10.28
N MET A 114 18.95 -11.41 9.10
CA MET A 114 19.78 -10.36 8.51
C MET A 114 19.54 -10.21 7.02
N MET A 115 19.45 -8.96 6.57
CA MET A 115 19.42 -8.66 5.14
C MET A 115 20.79 -8.88 4.52
N GLN A 116 20.85 -9.75 3.52
CA GLN A 116 22.06 -10.10 2.79
C GLN A 116 22.05 -9.48 1.41
N LEU A 117 23.18 -8.90 0.99
CA LEU A 117 23.34 -8.31 -0.33
C LEU A 117 24.65 -8.79 -0.96
N ASN A 118 24.55 -9.54 -2.05
CA ASN A 118 25.74 -9.93 -2.81
C ASN A 118 26.10 -8.83 -3.81
N VAL A 119 27.34 -8.37 -3.76
CA VAL A 119 27.82 -7.23 -4.53
C VAL A 119 29.20 -7.47 -5.14
N ASP A 120 29.43 -6.85 -6.27
CA ASP A 120 30.76 -6.77 -6.87
C ASP A 120 31.58 -5.58 -6.32
N SER A 121 32.85 -5.49 -6.68
CA SER A 121 33.74 -4.39 -6.25
C SER A 121 33.30 -3.03 -6.80
N SER A 122 32.55 -3.00 -7.90
CA SER A 122 32.01 -1.79 -8.52
C SER A 122 30.93 -1.14 -7.67
N PHE A 123 30.07 -1.95 -7.04
CA PHE A 123 29.03 -1.49 -6.12
C PHE A 123 29.60 -0.64 -4.98
N VAL A 124 30.67 -1.12 -4.33
CA VAL A 124 31.30 -0.45 -3.18
C VAL A 124 31.74 0.97 -3.55
N SER A 125 32.32 1.14 -4.72
CA SER A 125 32.79 2.44 -5.21
C SER A 125 31.67 3.32 -5.75
N MET A 126 30.64 2.74 -6.36
CA MET A 126 29.51 3.48 -6.90
C MET A 126 28.61 4.08 -5.80
N PHE A 127 28.39 3.34 -4.71
CA PHE A 127 27.56 3.77 -3.60
C PHE A 127 28.33 4.39 -2.42
N ASN A 128 29.63 4.70 -2.59
CA ASN A 128 30.48 5.33 -1.59
C ASN A 128 30.36 4.69 -0.20
N ILE A 129 30.45 3.34 -0.14
CA ILE A 129 30.37 2.60 1.12
C ILE A 129 31.49 3.04 2.06
N THR A 130 31.14 3.57 3.21
CA THR A 130 32.11 4.03 4.21
C THR A 130 32.54 2.90 5.12
N VAL A 131 33.82 2.52 5.07
CA VAL A 131 34.40 1.54 5.97
C VAL A 131 34.80 2.22 7.29
N LEU A 132 34.29 1.68 8.40
CA LEU A 132 34.60 2.15 9.74
C LEU A 132 35.81 1.44 10.33
N ASN A 133 35.91 0.13 10.08
CA ASN A 133 37.00 -0.74 10.54
C ASN A 133 37.30 -1.83 9.51
N GLY A 134 38.54 -2.18 9.27
CA GLY A 134 38.97 -3.27 8.40
C GLY A 134 39.56 -2.82 7.07
N ASP A 135 39.36 -3.62 6.02
CA ASP A 135 39.92 -3.31 4.68
C ASP A 135 39.13 -2.21 4.00
N ASN A 136 39.77 -1.05 3.81
CA ASN A 136 39.17 0.11 3.16
C ASN A 136 38.83 -0.09 1.68
N GLN A 137 39.41 -1.10 1.02
CA GLN A 137 39.08 -1.38 -0.39
C GLN A 137 37.88 -2.32 -0.55
N LEU A 138 37.39 -2.94 0.55
CA LEU A 138 36.28 -3.89 0.57
C LEU A 138 36.36 -4.94 -0.56
N ARG A 139 37.54 -5.48 -0.80
CA ARG A 139 37.72 -6.59 -1.73
C ARG A 139 37.35 -7.89 -1.01
N LEU A 140 36.08 -8.25 -1.11
CA LEU A 140 35.57 -9.45 -0.47
C LEU A 140 36.03 -10.70 -1.23
N GLY A 141 36.80 -11.54 -0.56
CA GLY A 141 37.14 -12.88 -1.05
C GLY A 141 35.96 -13.84 -0.88
N LYS A 142 36.04 -15.03 -1.47
CA LYS A 142 34.93 -16.01 -1.52
C LYS A 142 34.30 -16.32 -0.17
N ASN A 143 35.06 -16.32 0.93
CA ASN A 143 34.59 -16.61 2.29
C ASN A 143 34.73 -15.39 3.21
N GLN A 144 34.66 -14.20 2.66
CA GLN A 144 34.80 -12.95 3.41
C GLN A 144 33.56 -12.10 3.25
N ILE A 145 33.21 -11.38 4.32
CA ILE A 145 32.04 -10.53 4.37
C ILE A 145 32.36 -9.19 5.05
N ALA A 146 31.56 -8.18 4.72
CA ALA A 146 31.47 -6.97 5.51
C ALA A 146 30.11 -6.89 6.22
N ILE A 147 30.13 -6.35 7.43
CA ILE A 147 28.93 -6.21 8.26
C ILE A 147 28.67 -4.75 8.60
N THR A 148 27.42 -4.33 8.69
CA THR A 148 27.10 -2.97 9.11
C THR A 148 27.38 -2.76 10.61
N ASP A 149 27.62 -1.53 11.01
CA ASP A 149 27.83 -1.16 12.42
C ASP A 149 26.63 -1.51 13.31
N LYS A 150 25.40 -1.35 12.79
CA LYS A 150 24.17 -1.73 13.51
C LYS A 150 24.07 -3.24 13.68
N ALA A 151 24.35 -4.01 12.64
CA ALA A 151 24.33 -5.47 12.68
C ALA A 151 25.49 -6.00 13.55
N ALA A 152 26.69 -5.43 13.45
CA ALA A 152 27.81 -5.76 14.33
C ALA A 152 27.46 -5.56 15.81
N LYS A 153 26.85 -4.44 16.16
CA LYS A 153 26.39 -4.16 17.53
C LYS A 153 25.30 -5.12 18.00
N ARG A 154 24.42 -5.57 17.10
CA ARG A 154 23.34 -6.52 17.41
C ARG A 154 23.87 -7.92 17.73
N ILE A 155 24.94 -8.37 17.02
CA ILE A 155 25.52 -9.72 17.21
C ILE A 155 26.59 -9.74 18.30
N PHE A 156 27.52 -8.74 18.28
CA PHE A 156 28.75 -8.75 19.04
C PHE A 156 28.75 -7.75 20.22
N GLY A 157 27.72 -6.89 20.33
CA GLY A 157 27.71 -5.81 21.33
C GLY A 157 28.83 -4.80 21.09
N ASP A 158 29.69 -4.63 22.09
CA ASP A 158 30.85 -3.72 22.00
C ASP A 158 32.15 -4.43 21.60
N GLU A 159 32.10 -5.74 21.28
CA GLU A 159 33.28 -6.49 20.84
C GLU A 159 33.61 -6.21 19.37
N LEU A 160 34.89 -6.20 19.03
CA LEU A 160 35.34 -6.06 17.64
C LEU A 160 34.96 -7.29 16.82
N PRO A 161 34.19 -7.15 15.72
CA PRO A 161 33.72 -8.29 14.93
C PRO A 161 34.76 -8.78 13.92
N ILE A 162 35.81 -8.00 13.59
CA ILE A 162 36.80 -8.34 12.56
C ILE A 162 37.56 -9.62 12.93
N GLY A 163 37.68 -10.55 11.97
CA GLY A 163 38.31 -11.85 12.13
C GLY A 163 37.40 -12.91 12.76
N LYS A 164 36.20 -12.54 13.26
CA LYS A 164 35.22 -13.53 13.73
C LYS A 164 34.52 -14.19 12.56
N GLN A 165 34.06 -15.41 12.79
CA GLN A 165 33.32 -16.18 11.79
C GLN A 165 31.83 -16.25 12.16
N ILE A 166 31.00 -16.15 11.14
CA ILE A 166 29.56 -16.41 11.20
C ILE A 166 29.22 -17.49 10.18
N THR A 167 28.15 -18.23 10.43
CA THR A 167 27.69 -19.28 9.51
C THR A 167 26.45 -18.82 8.79
N LEU A 168 26.39 -19.04 7.48
CA LEU A 168 25.22 -18.80 6.65
C LEU A 168 24.54 -20.14 6.34
N PRO A 169 23.42 -20.48 7.01
CA PRO A 169 22.79 -21.80 6.86
C PRO A 169 22.29 -22.06 5.43
N GLU A 170 21.79 -21.05 4.76
CA GLU A 170 21.25 -21.15 3.38
C GLU A 170 22.34 -21.29 2.31
N ASN A 171 23.58 -21.01 2.65
CA ASN A 171 24.74 -21.09 1.76
C ASN A 171 25.65 -22.28 2.12
N ASP A 172 25.11 -23.49 2.12
CA ASP A 172 25.83 -24.73 2.47
C ASP A 172 26.51 -24.70 3.86
N HIS A 173 25.95 -23.96 4.81
CA HIS A 173 26.57 -23.71 6.12
C HIS A 173 27.98 -23.10 5.99
N ALA A 174 28.16 -22.23 4.98
CA ALA A 174 29.44 -21.59 4.74
C ALA A 174 29.87 -20.75 5.94
N GLU A 175 31.09 -21.01 6.42
CA GLU A 175 31.72 -20.15 7.41
C GLU A 175 32.32 -18.93 6.73
N MET A 176 31.80 -17.77 7.08
CA MET A 176 32.20 -16.49 6.52
C MET A 176 32.98 -15.67 7.55
N THR A 177 34.13 -15.15 7.17
CA THR A 177 34.98 -14.33 8.02
C THR A 177 34.67 -12.84 7.82
N ILE A 178 34.42 -12.13 8.91
CA ILE A 178 34.17 -10.69 8.89
C ILE A 178 35.51 -9.97 8.70
N VAL A 179 35.65 -9.26 7.57
CA VAL A 179 36.89 -8.52 7.21
C VAL A 179 36.73 -7.00 7.33
N ALA A 180 35.50 -6.50 7.36
CA ALA A 180 35.23 -5.09 7.49
C ALA A 180 33.92 -4.80 8.23
N VAL A 181 33.88 -3.65 8.90
CA VAL A 181 32.66 -3.03 9.42
C VAL A 181 32.40 -1.76 8.61
N VAL A 182 31.22 -1.68 8.01
CA VAL A 182 30.79 -0.55 7.20
C VAL A 182 29.70 0.26 7.92
N LYS A 183 29.62 1.55 7.61
CA LYS A 183 28.57 2.42 8.14
C LYS A 183 27.22 2.00 7.54
N SER A 184 26.23 1.78 8.40
CA SER A 184 24.83 1.57 7.96
C SER A 184 24.34 2.80 7.19
N TRP A 185 23.58 2.59 6.15
CA TRP A 185 22.93 3.70 5.45
C TRP A 185 21.95 4.45 6.36
N GLU A 186 21.91 5.77 6.18
CA GLU A 186 21.06 6.66 6.99
C GLU A 186 19.65 6.81 6.39
N GLY A 187 19.46 6.44 5.14
CA GLY A 187 18.20 6.47 4.41
C GLY A 187 17.67 5.08 4.11
N HIS A 188 16.46 5.04 3.58
CA HIS A 188 15.79 3.82 3.14
C HIS A 188 16.11 3.53 1.67
N SER A 189 16.41 2.27 1.38
CA SER A 189 16.83 1.81 0.07
C SER A 189 15.99 0.62 -0.40
N ILE A 190 15.90 0.44 -1.72
CA ILE A 190 15.40 -0.78 -2.36
C ILE A 190 16.34 -1.97 -2.10
N TYR A 191 17.61 -1.68 -1.80
CA TYR A 191 18.66 -2.66 -1.51
C TYR A 191 19.16 -2.55 -0.05
N PRO A 192 18.30 -2.79 0.95
CA PRO A 192 18.74 -2.76 2.35
C PRO A 192 19.69 -3.92 2.62
N PHE A 193 20.72 -3.71 3.45
CA PHE A 193 21.62 -4.77 3.86
C PHE A 193 22.11 -4.62 5.30
N ASP A 194 22.31 -5.73 5.95
CA ASP A 194 23.04 -5.91 7.21
C ASP A 194 24.45 -6.48 6.93
N ILE A 195 24.55 -7.32 5.87
CA ILE A 195 25.76 -8.01 5.48
C ILE A 195 25.98 -7.84 3.98
N LEU A 196 27.20 -7.50 3.59
CA LEU A 196 27.66 -7.54 2.21
C LEU A 196 28.44 -8.82 1.95
N LEU A 197 28.04 -9.56 0.94
CA LEU A 197 28.62 -10.80 0.45
C LEU A 197 29.31 -10.56 -0.89
N PRO A 198 30.35 -11.33 -1.23
CA PRO A 198 30.92 -11.29 -2.58
C PRO A 198 29.87 -11.75 -3.60
N TYR A 199 29.90 -11.13 -4.78
CA TYR A 199 29.09 -11.61 -5.91
C TYR A 199 29.49 -13.03 -6.28
N PRO A 200 28.56 -13.98 -6.46
CA PRO A 200 28.88 -15.37 -6.77
C PRO A 200 29.60 -15.51 -8.12
N ASP A 201 30.59 -16.40 -8.18
CA ASP A 201 31.31 -16.73 -9.41
C ASP A 201 30.51 -17.76 -10.22
N TRP A 202 29.45 -17.31 -10.88
CA TRP A 202 28.64 -18.14 -11.75
C TRP A 202 29.06 -18.05 -13.20
N GLU A 203 28.80 -19.12 -13.94
CA GLU A 203 28.99 -19.11 -15.38
C GLU A 203 28.14 -18.00 -16.02
N ALA A 204 28.80 -17.03 -16.62
CA ALA A 204 28.18 -15.86 -17.21
C ALA A 204 27.46 -16.23 -18.51
N HIS A 205 26.16 -15.96 -18.59
CA HIS A 205 25.33 -16.29 -19.74
C HIS A 205 24.23 -15.24 -19.97
N TRP A 206 24.06 -14.80 -21.23
CA TRP A 206 23.05 -13.77 -21.56
C TRP A 206 21.61 -14.22 -21.29
N GLY A 207 21.29 -15.48 -21.49
CA GLY A 207 19.96 -16.04 -21.24
C GLY A 207 19.61 -16.28 -19.77
N ARG A 208 20.57 -16.15 -18.85
CA ARG A 208 20.34 -16.30 -17.41
C ARG A 208 20.15 -14.95 -16.75
N GLN A 209 18.93 -14.67 -16.29
CA GLN A 209 18.58 -13.44 -15.60
C GLN A 209 18.60 -13.70 -14.09
N GLN A 210 19.70 -13.33 -13.42
CA GLN A 210 19.98 -13.76 -12.05
C GLN A 210 20.34 -12.61 -11.10
N CYS A 211 20.63 -11.43 -11.63
CA CYS A 211 21.08 -10.27 -10.86
C CYS A 211 20.36 -8.99 -11.28
N HIS A 212 20.50 -7.97 -10.47
CA HIS A 212 20.14 -6.61 -10.81
C HIS A 212 21.40 -5.89 -11.30
N THR A 213 21.32 -5.20 -12.43
CA THR A 213 22.41 -4.38 -12.94
C THR A 213 22.10 -2.92 -12.69
N LEU A 214 22.90 -2.28 -11.83
CA LEU A 214 22.85 -0.85 -11.56
C LEU A 214 23.98 -0.15 -12.28
N PHE A 215 23.73 1.03 -12.82
CA PHE A 215 24.78 1.81 -13.47
C PHE A 215 24.60 3.32 -13.23
N ARG A 216 25.70 4.05 -13.17
CA ARG A 216 25.74 5.50 -13.05
C ARG A 216 26.23 6.10 -14.38
N VAL A 217 25.55 7.16 -14.82
CA VAL A 217 25.91 7.88 -16.04
C VAL A 217 26.71 9.16 -15.71
N TYR A 218 27.51 9.63 -16.67
CA TYR A 218 28.18 10.92 -16.55
C TYR A 218 27.17 12.08 -16.48
N PRO A 219 27.54 13.22 -15.85
CA PRO A 219 26.72 14.43 -15.90
C PRO A 219 26.38 14.82 -17.34
N ASP A 220 25.19 15.37 -17.56
CA ASP A 220 24.70 15.85 -18.88
C ASP A 220 24.54 14.78 -19.96
N THR A 221 24.45 13.51 -19.61
CA THR A 221 24.15 12.39 -20.52
C THR A 221 22.75 12.51 -21.10
N ASP A 222 22.61 12.34 -22.43
CA ASP A 222 21.31 12.18 -23.08
C ASP A 222 20.74 10.78 -22.81
N ILE A 223 19.94 10.68 -21.78
CA ILE A 223 19.31 9.42 -21.34
C ILE A 223 18.40 8.83 -22.42
N LYS A 224 17.71 9.67 -23.21
CA LYS A 224 16.81 9.17 -24.27
C LYS A 224 17.58 8.50 -25.40
N ALA A 225 18.73 9.05 -25.75
CA ALA A 225 19.62 8.43 -26.75
C ALA A 225 20.17 7.10 -26.24
N LEU A 226 20.56 7.02 -24.98
CA LEU A 226 20.99 5.77 -24.35
C LEU A 226 19.87 4.73 -24.32
N GLU A 227 18.66 5.13 -23.90
CA GLU A 227 17.47 4.27 -23.84
C GLU A 227 17.13 3.70 -25.23
N GLN A 228 17.15 4.52 -26.27
CA GLN A 228 16.91 4.07 -27.65
C GLN A 228 17.96 3.06 -28.11
N ARG A 229 19.23 3.23 -27.76
CA ARG A 229 20.28 2.29 -28.10
C ARG A 229 20.15 0.96 -27.34
N LEU A 230 19.73 1.00 -26.09
CA LEU A 230 19.51 -0.18 -25.28
C LEU A 230 18.13 -0.85 -25.53
N ALA A 231 17.24 -0.19 -26.29
CA ALA A 231 15.95 -0.77 -26.64
C ALA A 231 16.06 -2.03 -27.51
N GLU A 232 17.10 -2.07 -28.37
CA GLU A 232 17.41 -3.23 -29.20
C GLU A 232 18.90 -3.23 -29.55
N TYR A 233 19.64 -4.24 -29.10
CA TYR A 233 21.05 -4.43 -29.44
C TYR A 233 21.39 -5.91 -29.56
N LYS A 234 22.49 -6.21 -30.25
CA LYS A 234 22.92 -7.57 -30.58
C LYS A 234 24.13 -7.97 -29.77
N VAL A 235 24.08 -9.17 -29.23
CA VAL A 235 25.19 -9.79 -28.47
C VAL A 235 25.48 -11.17 -29.06
N GLN A 236 26.73 -11.61 -28.97
CA GLN A 236 27.10 -12.97 -29.33
C GLN A 236 27.05 -13.90 -28.12
N GLN A 237 26.38 -15.03 -28.26
CA GLN A 237 26.31 -16.11 -27.31
C GLN A 237 26.45 -17.44 -28.01
N ASP A 238 27.45 -18.27 -27.62
CA ASP A 238 27.66 -19.62 -28.12
C ASP A 238 27.59 -19.76 -29.67
N SER A 239 28.23 -18.85 -30.38
CA SER A 239 28.26 -18.80 -31.87
C SER A 239 26.96 -18.33 -32.54
N HIS A 240 25.96 -17.88 -31.76
CA HIS A 240 24.73 -17.30 -32.27
C HIS A 240 24.59 -15.82 -31.88
N GLU A 241 24.05 -15.03 -32.79
CA GLU A 241 23.71 -13.63 -32.51
C GLU A 241 22.32 -13.57 -31.87
N GLN A 242 22.22 -12.98 -30.66
CA GLN A 242 20.97 -12.78 -29.93
C GLN A 242 20.65 -11.30 -29.84
N THR A 243 19.41 -10.93 -30.12
CA THR A 243 18.90 -9.58 -29.92
C THR A 243 18.38 -9.42 -28.49
N ILE A 244 18.82 -8.39 -27.78
CA ILE A 244 18.44 -8.08 -26.40
C ILE A 244 17.79 -6.70 -26.34
N SER A 245 16.82 -6.55 -25.46
CA SER A 245 16.19 -5.27 -25.09
C SER A 245 16.37 -5.03 -23.61
N THR A 246 16.99 -3.90 -23.26
CA THR A 246 17.27 -3.54 -21.87
C THR A 246 16.59 -2.20 -21.55
N PRO A 247 15.37 -2.19 -21.01
CA PRO A 247 14.76 -0.98 -20.51
C PRO A 247 15.51 -0.49 -19.28
N ILE A 248 15.58 0.83 -19.10
CA ILE A 248 16.26 1.46 -17.98
C ILE A 248 15.29 2.28 -17.14
N ALA A 249 15.52 2.33 -15.82
CA ALA A 249 14.71 3.13 -14.92
C ALA A 249 15.59 3.80 -13.86
N LEU A 250 15.30 5.06 -13.54
CA LEU A 250 16.02 5.81 -12.52
C LEU A 250 15.79 5.19 -11.14
N LEU A 251 16.84 4.90 -10.37
CA LEU A 251 16.79 4.20 -9.10
C LEU A 251 15.88 4.90 -8.08
N SER A 252 16.02 6.21 -7.89
CA SER A 252 15.24 6.98 -6.93
C SER A 252 13.74 7.04 -7.23
N THR A 253 13.33 6.80 -8.49
CA THR A 253 11.93 6.74 -8.89
C THR A 253 11.45 5.32 -9.21
N LEU A 254 12.33 4.34 -9.15
CA LEU A 254 12.06 2.96 -9.57
C LEU A 254 10.84 2.37 -8.88
N ARG A 255 10.77 2.49 -7.56
CA ARG A 255 9.64 2.03 -6.76
C ARG A 255 8.30 2.65 -7.16
N SER A 256 8.33 3.86 -7.68
CA SER A 256 7.12 4.60 -8.09
C SER A 256 6.73 4.37 -9.54
N THR A 257 7.70 4.11 -10.42
CA THR A 257 7.50 3.94 -11.87
C THR A 257 7.30 2.48 -12.25
N HIS A 258 8.05 1.58 -11.63
CA HIS A 258 8.03 0.14 -11.91
C HIS A 258 7.93 -0.65 -10.59
N PRO A 259 6.77 -0.63 -9.90
CA PRO A 259 6.62 -1.35 -8.63
C PRO A 259 6.74 -2.85 -8.87
N GLN A 260 7.57 -3.53 -8.06
CA GLN A 260 7.64 -4.99 -8.06
C GLN A 260 6.34 -5.61 -7.53
N GLU A 261 6.01 -6.80 -7.98
CA GLU A 261 4.82 -7.55 -7.52
C GLU A 261 4.78 -7.75 -6.01
N ASN A 262 5.95 -7.91 -5.39
CA ASN A 262 6.10 -8.11 -3.93
C ASN A 262 6.11 -6.82 -3.11
N VAL A 263 5.93 -5.65 -3.74
CA VAL A 263 5.85 -4.39 -2.99
C VAL A 263 4.54 -4.32 -2.22
N ASN A 264 4.65 -4.43 -0.90
CA ASN A 264 3.52 -4.46 0.03
C ASN A 264 2.68 -3.16 0.06
N VAL A 265 3.17 -2.09 -0.55
CA VAL A 265 2.49 -0.79 -0.62
C VAL A 265 2.59 -0.21 -2.02
N LYS A 266 1.45 -0.10 -2.70
CA LYS A 266 1.37 0.50 -4.04
C LYS A 266 1.36 2.03 -3.95
N LEU A 267 2.19 2.71 -4.72
CA LEU A 267 2.28 4.17 -4.73
C LEU A 267 0.92 4.84 -5.00
N ASN A 268 0.08 4.24 -5.83
CA ASN A 268 -1.27 4.76 -6.07
C ASN A 268 -2.12 4.81 -4.80
N HIS A 269 -1.95 3.85 -3.87
CA HIS A 269 -2.61 3.87 -2.56
C HIS A 269 -2.08 4.99 -1.67
N VAL A 270 -0.77 5.24 -1.70
CA VAL A 270 -0.12 6.35 -0.97
C VAL A 270 -0.65 7.70 -1.49
N ARG A 271 -0.69 7.90 -2.81
CA ARG A 271 -1.26 9.12 -3.44
C ARG A 271 -2.72 9.31 -3.09
N LEU A 272 -3.51 8.22 -3.13
CA LEU A 272 -4.92 8.27 -2.74
C LEU A 272 -5.08 8.68 -1.28
N PHE A 273 -4.29 8.10 -0.38
CA PHE A 273 -4.30 8.44 1.05
C PHE A 273 -3.92 9.90 1.30
N ALA A 274 -3.02 10.46 0.51
CA ALA A 274 -2.67 11.87 0.55
C ALA A 274 -3.83 12.78 0.16
N CYS A 275 -4.51 12.46 -0.95
CA CYS A 275 -5.73 13.19 -1.34
C CYS A 275 -6.79 13.14 -0.22
N ILE A 276 -6.94 12.00 0.42
CA ILE A 276 -7.82 11.81 1.57
C ILE A 276 -7.42 12.74 2.73
N GLY A 277 -6.14 12.80 3.09
CA GLY A 277 -5.63 13.68 4.14
C GLY A 277 -5.95 15.16 3.89
N VAL A 278 -5.78 15.62 2.65
CA VAL A 278 -6.16 16.97 2.22
C VAL A 278 -7.67 17.21 2.36
N LEU A 279 -8.49 16.25 1.93
CA LEU A 279 -9.96 16.38 2.02
C LEU A 279 -10.44 16.41 3.48
N VAL A 280 -9.84 15.61 4.36
CA VAL A 280 -10.18 15.59 5.80
C VAL A 280 -9.83 16.93 6.47
N ILE A 281 -8.67 17.52 6.14
CA ILE A 281 -8.32 18.83 6.72
C ILE A 281 -9.22 19.94 6.19
N ILE A 282 -9.61 19.90 4.91
CA ILE A 282 -10.58 20.83 4.34
C ILE A 282 -11.93 20.69 5.07
N CYS A 283 -12.42 19.48 5.31
CA CYS A 283 -13.64 19.24 6.09
C CYS A 283 -13.55 19.84 7.51
N GLY A 284 -12.43 19.59 8.21
CA GLY A 284 -12.17 20.15 9.53
C GLY A 284 -12.15 21.67 9.54
N LEU A 285 -11.50 22.27 8.54
CA LEU A 285 -11.43 23.73 8.35
C LEU A 285 -12.80 24.34 8.03
N CYS A 286 -13.58 23.71 7.14
CA CYS A 286 -14.94 24.14 6.84
C CYS A 286 -15.85 24.10 8.09
N ASN A 287 -15.76 23.06 8.88
CA ASN A 287 -16.48 22.94 10.14
C ASN A 287 -16.07 24.06 11.11
N TYR A 288 -14.77 24.29 11.26
CA TYR A 288 -14.22 25.35 12.09
C TYR A 288 -14.68 26.75 11.64
N LEU A 289 -14.57 27.08 10.34
CA LEU A 289 -15.01 28.38 9.79
C LEU A 289 -16.52 28.59 9.98
N THR A 290 -17.31 27.55 9.80
CA THR A 290 -18.75 27.58 10.07
C THR A 290 -19.03 27.95 11.53
N MET A 291 -18.34 27.35 12.48
CA MET A 291 -18.47 27.68 13.91
C MET A 291 -17.96 29.08 14.24
N LEU A 292 -16.86 29.51 13.62
CA LEU A 292 -16.31 30.86 13.82
C LEU A 292 -17.32 31.94 13.40
N ILE A 293 -17.91 31.80 12.20
CA ILE A 293 -18.94 32.70 11.73
C ILE A 293 -20.15 32.75 12.68
N THR A 294 -20.54 31.58 13.15
CA THR A 294 -21.60 31.44 14.17
C THR A 294 -21.30 32.23 15.43
N ARG A 295 -20.09 32.11 15.98
CA ARG A 295 -19.66 32.88 17.17
C ARG A 295 -19.63 34.38 16.95
N ILE A 296 -19.10 34.84 15.84
CA ILE A 296 -19.06 36.25 15.47
C ILE A 296 -20.50 36.83 15.44
N ARG A 297 -21.46 36.08 14.89
CA ARG A 297 -22.87 36.49 14.84
C ARG A 297 -23.56 36.53 16.20
N MET A 298 -23.34 35.53 17.04
CA MET A 298 -23.89 35.49 18.38
C MET A 298 -23.39 36.67 19.25
N ARG A 299 -22.19 37.17 18.96
CA ARG A 299 -21.52 38.25 19.68
C ARG A 299 -21.71 39.62 19.00
N LYS A 300 -22.53 39.72 17.96
CA LYS A 300 -22.73 40.94 17.18
C LYS A 300 -23.05 42.17 18.04
N ARG A 301 -23.91 42.02 19.07
CA ARG A 301 -24.23 43.10 20.03
C ARG A 301 -23.02 43.51 20.89
N GLU A 302 -22.25 42.57 21.39
CA GLU A 302 -21.01 42.82 22.16
C GLU A 302 -19.98 43.56 21.31
N LEU A 303 -19.75 43.10 20.09
CA LEU A 303 -18.82 43.72 19.15
C LEU A 303 -19.28 45.14 18.73
N ALA A 304 -20.59 45.36 18.51
CA ALA A 304 -21.15 46.66 18.22
C ALA A 304 -20.99 47.63 19.41
N LEU A 305 -21.27 47.19 20.66
CA LEU A 305 -21.07 47.99 21.83
C LEU A 305 -19.62 48.42 22.05
N ARG A 306 -18.66 47.51 21.82
CA ARG A 306 -17.23 47.83 21.87
C ARG A 306 -16.85 48.90 20.83
N LYS A 307 -17.43 48.82 19.63
CA LYS A 307 -17.20 49.81 18.58
C LYS A 307 -17.77 51.17 18.94
N VAL A 308 -18.97 51.24 19.51
CA VAL A 308 -19.56 52.49 20.01
C VAL A 308 -18.68 53.07 21.11
N ASN A 309 -18.05 52.26 21.95
CA ASN A 309 -17.10 52.65 23.01
C ASN A 309 -15.68 52.94 22.47
N GLY A 310 -15.50 53.15 21.17
CA GLY A 310 -14.24 53.59 20.58
C GLY A 310 -13.25 52.48 20.18
N ALA A 311 -13.64 51.21 20.20
CA ALA A 311 -12.75 50.17 19.71
C ALA A 311 -12.50 50.26 18.18
N SER A 312 -11.22 50.30 17.81
CA SER A 312 -10.84 50.32 16.37
C SER A 312 -11.18 48.98 15.67
N ASN A 313 -11.35 49.02 14.35
CA ASN A 313 -11.57 47.81 13.56
C ASN A 313 -10.39 46.81 13.70
N ALA A 314 -9.15 47.32 13.81
CA ALA A 314 -7.96 46.51 14.03
C ALA A 314 -7.99 45.85 15.42
N GLY A 315 -8.44 46.55 16.47
CA GLY A 315 -8.57 45.97 17.82
C GLY A 315 -9.62 44.86 17.90
N LEU A 316 -10.75 44.98 17.21
CA LEU A 316 -11.77 43.94 17.10
C LEU A 316 -11.28 42.75 16.28
N LEU A 317 -10.53 42.98 15.20
CA LEU A 317 -9.90 41.92 14.42
C LEU A 317 -8.85 41.16 15.24
N SER A 318 -7.98 41.87 15.95
CA SER A 318 -6.98 41.28 16.83
C SER A 318 -7.58 40.39 17.94
N LEU A 319 -8.73 40.83 18.49
CA LEU A 319 -9.47 40.02 19.48
C LEU A 319 -9.99 38.71 18.90
N LEU A 320 -10.57 38.76 17.69
CA LEU A 320 -11.09 37.58 17.02
C LEU A 320 -9.95 36.65 16.56
N LEU A 321 -8.84 37.22 16.06
CA LEU A 321 -7.65 36.47 15.65
C LEU A 321 -6.97 35.81 16.86
N SER A 322 -6.88 36.47 18.02
CA SER A 322 -6.29 35.85 19.21
C SER A 322 -7.09 34.64 19.70
N GLU A 323 -8.43 34.67 19.60
CA GLU A 323 -9.29 33.52 19.91
C GLU A 323 -9.06 32.37 18.94
N LEU A 324 -8.90 32.69 17.65
CA LEU A 324 -8.61 31.76 16.58
C LEU A 324 -7.24 31.09 16.76
N ILE A 325 -6.19 31.88 16.93
CA ILE A 325 -4.82 31.38 17.11
C ILE A 325 -4.74 30.48 18.33
N LEU A 326 -5.34 30.88 19.47
CA LEU A 326 -5.36 30.05 20.67
C LEU A 326 -6.02 28.69 20.42
N LEU A 327 -7.13 28.65 19.70
CA LEU A 327 -7.83 27.42 19.36
C LEU A 327 -6.99 26.55 18.42
N LEU A 328 -6.36 27.14 17.40
CA LEU A 328 -5.49 26.42 16.47
C LEU A 328 -4.26 25.85 17.16
N VAL A 329 -3.61 26.60 18.06
CA VAL A 329 -2.47 26.12 18.85
C VAL A 329 -2.86 24.95 19.75
N ILE A 330 -4.01 25.00 20.41
CA ILE A 330 -4.52 23.89 21.21
C ILE A 330 -4.82 22.68 20.31
N SER A 331 -5.44 22.90 19.15
CA SER A 331 -5.74 21.82 18.20
C SER A 331 -4.47 21.17 17.62
N SER A 332 -3.44 21.97 17.32
CA SER A 332 -2.16 21.42 16.83
C SER A 332 -1.41 20.65 17.92
N GLY A 333 -1.45 21.12 19.17
CA GLY A 333 -0.87 20.38 20.29
C GLY A 333 -1.56 19.03 20.53
N ILE A 334 -2.90 19.00 20.49
CA ILE A 334 -3.66 17.75 20.60
C ILE A 334 -3.41 16.87 19.36
N GLY A 335 -3.32 17.46 18.16
CA GLY A 335 -2.98 16.75 16.93
C GLY A 335 -1.61 16.08 17.01
N ALA A 336 -0.61 16.77 17.55
CA ALA A 336 0.72 16.20 17.80
C ALA A 336 0.68 15.03 18.81
N MET A 337 -0.09 15.15 19.89
CA MET A 337 -0.30 14.05 20.85
C MET A 337 -1.00 12.84 20.21
N LEU A 338 -2.02 13.07 19.38
CA LEU A 338 -2.71 12.01 18.65
C LEU A 338 -1.77 11.33 17.64
N LEU A 339 -0.93 12.12 16.98
CA LEU A 339 0.05 11.59 16.03
C LEU A 339 1.04 10.68 16.74
N GLU A 340 1.60 11.08 17.89
CA GLU A 340 2.49 10.26 18.70
C GLU A 340 1.85 8.92 19.09
N LEU A 341 0.59 8.94 19.47
CA LEU A 341 -0.16 7.74 19.86
C LEU A 341 -0.42 6.81 18.64
N ILE A 342 -0.67 7.37 17.46
CA ILE A 342 -1.05 6.62 16.26
C ILE A 342 0.19 6.18 15.47
N LEU A 343 1.29 6.91 15.55
CA LEU A 343 2.50 6.69 14.74
C LEU A 343 3.04 5.26 14.80
N PRO A 344 3.14 4.57 15.96
CA PRO A 344 3.62 3.19 16.01
C PRO A 344 2.71 2.21 15.24
N VAL A 345 1.40 2.40 15.35
CA VAL A 345 0.40 1.58 14.62
C VAL A 345 0.46 1.89 13.13
N PHE A 346 0.58 3.17 12.79
CA PHE A 346 0.69 3.62 11.39
C PHE A 346 1.96 3.07 10.73
N LYS A 347 3.12 3.15 11.39
CA LYS A 347 4.38 2.58 10.89
C LYS A 347 4.25 1.08 10.59
N ARG A 348 3.63 0.33 11.50
CA ARG A 348 3.39 -1.10 11.30
C ARG A 348 2.47 -1.38 10.10
N LEU A 349 1.43 -0.56 9.91
CA LEU A 349 0.49 -0.71 8.80
C LEU A 349 1.10 -0.26 7.47
N SER A 350 1.85 0.83 7.47
CA SER A 350 2.50 1.39 6.27
C SER A 350 3.87 0.77 5.97
N GLN A 351 4.34 -0.15 6.83
CA GLN A 351 5.65 -0.82 6.72
C GLN A 351 6.85 0.14 6.66
N ILE A 352 6.75 1.24 7.39
CA ILE A 352 7.84 2.21 7.52
C ILE A 352 8.80 1.72 8.60
N ASP A 353 10.04 1.42 8.24
CA ASP A 353 11.07 0.91 9.17
C ASP A 353 12.04 1.99 9.68
N GLU A 354 11.67 3.25 9.60
CA GLU A 354 12.48 4.34 10.11
C GLU A 354 12.29 4.59 11.60
N SER A 355 13.29 5.17 12.27
CA SER A 355 13.19 5.56 13.67
C SER A 355 12.12 6.65 13.87
N THR A 356 11.42 6.64 15.01
CA THR A 356 10.41 7.67 15.31
C THR A 356 11.00 9.07 15.39
N SER A 357 12.28 9.20 15.79
CA SER A 357 12.98 10.48 15.87
C SER A 357 13.15 11.18 14.52
N PHE A 358 13.30 10.43 13.45
CA PHE A 358 13.38 10.97 12.09
C PHE A 358 12.13 11.78 11.71
N PHE A 359 10.97 11.33 12.15
CA PHE A 359 9.69 11.95 11.79
C PHE A 359 9.37 13.23 12.56
N TYR A 360 9.92 13.45 13.77
CA TYR A 360 9.52 14.59 14.60
C TYR A 360 9.83 15.95 13.97
N GLY A 361 11.00 16.11 13.35
CA GLY A 361 11.40 17.35 12.70
C GLY A 361 10.44 17.71 11.56
N GLU A 362 10.12 16.75 10.73
CA GLU A 362 9.25 16.94 9.57
C GLU A 362 7.79 17.16 9.96
N VAL A 363 7.27 16.34 10.88
CA VAL A 363 5.91 16.51 11.39
C VAL A 363 5.71 17.88 12.02
N SER A 364 6.69 18.38 12.79
CA SER A 364 6.61 19.71 13.39
C SER A 364 6.54 20.79 12.32
N LEU A 365 7.32 20.67 11.23
CA LEU A 365 7.29 21.59 10.09
C LEU A 365 5.93 21.54 9.37
N TYR A 366 5.37 20.35 9.14
CA TYR A 366 4.04 20.22 8.50
C TYR A 366 2.92 20.78 9.36
N ILE A 367 2.91 20.49 10.67
CA ILE A 367 1.93 21.07 11.59
C ILE A 367 2.07 22.61 11.62
N LEU A 368 3.28 23.12 11.65
CA LEU A 368 3.54 24.57 11.63
C LEU A 368 3.04 25.20 10.32
N SER A 369 3.35 24.59 9.18
CA SER A 369 2.89 25.11 7.86
C SER A 369 1.38 25.11 7.75
N LEU A 370 0.70 24.06 8.22
CA LEU A 370 -0.75 24.00 8.29
C LEU A 370 -1.33 25.04 9.25
N LEU A 371 -0.70 25.25 10.38
CA LEU A 371 -1.12 26.27 11.35
C LEU A 371 -1.03 27.67 10.74
N VAL A 372 0.03 27.99 10.02
CA VAL A 372 0.20 29.25 9.30
C VAL A 372 -0.86 29.39 8.21
N MET A 373 -1.04 28.37 7.37
CA MET A 373 -2.00 28.36 6.28
C MET A 373 -3.45 28.51 6.79
N THR A 374 -3.84 27.73 7.79
CA THR A 374 -5.19 27.77 8.37
C THR A 374 -5.45 29.10 9.08
N THR A 375 -4.44 29.66 9.76
CA THR A 375 -4.51 31.01 10.36
C THR A 375 -4.71 32.07 9.29
N GLY A 376 -3.99 32.02 8.18
CA GLY A 376 -4.12 32.95 7.03
C GLY A 376 -5.51 32.90 6.42
N ILE A 377 -6.02 31.70 6.09
CA ILE A 377 -7.36 31.51 5.51
C ILE A 377 -8.43 32.06 6.47
N ALA A 378 -8.32 31.71 7.76
CA ALA A 378 -9.30 32.15 8.73
C ALA A 378 -9.21 33.65 9.02
N ALA A 379 -8.02 34.27 8.99
CA ALA A 379 -7.83 35.72 9.14
C ALA A 379 -8.52 36.50 7.98
N ILE A 380 -8.33 36.04 6.74
CA ILE A 380 -9.01 36.59 5.55
C ILE A 380 -10.53 36.51 5.77
N PHE A 381 -11.02 35.36 6.22
CA PHE A 381 -12.45 35.13 6.43
C PHE A 381 -13.02 36.01 7.54
N VAL A 382 -12.30 36.15 8.66
CA VAL A 382 -12.67 37.05 9.77
C VAL A 382 -12.69 38.50 9.30
N TYR A 383 -11.70 38.92 8.52
CA TYR A 383 -11.65 40.28 7.97
C TYR A 383 -12.89 40.61 7.11
N TYR A 384 -13.24 39.72 6.18
CA TYR A 384 -14.43 39.94 5.33
C TYR A 384 -15.75 39.85 6.13
N ALA A 385 -15.85 38.93 7.08
CA ALA A 385 -17.02 38.81 7.94
C ALA A 385 -17.21 40.04 8.83
N ASN A 386 -16.13 40.58 9.40
CA ASN A 386 -16.17 41.78 10.24
C ASN A 386 -16.53 43.03 9.43
N LYS A 387 -15.96 43.20 8.23
CA LYS A 387 -16.28 44.33 7.34
C LYS A 387 -17.77 44.37 6.96
N ARG A 388 -18.36 43.22 6.61
CA ARG A 388 -19.76 43.08 6.25
C ARG A 388 -20.74 43.28 7.40
N THR A 389 -20.46 42.65 8.56
CA THR A 389 -21.35 42.75 9.73
C THR A 389 -21.44 44.16 10.29
N LEU A 390 -20.41 44.99 10.16
CA LEU A 390 -20.41 46.38 10.57
C LEU A 390 -21.23 47.29 9.64
N LEU A 391 -21.13 47.10 8.33
CA LEU A 391 -21.92 47.85 7.34
C LEU A 391 -23.42 47.52 7.46
N ASP A 392 -23.76 46.23 7.65
CA ASP A 392 -25.16 45.77 7.79
C ASP A 392 -25.82 46.22 9.11
N SER A 393 -25.02 46.42 10.19
CA SER A 393 -25.54 46.95 11.46
C SER A 393 -26.01 48.40 11.36
N ILE A 394 -25.41 49.18 10.47
CA ILE A 394 -25.75 50.61 10.21
C ILE A 394 -26.93 50.71 9.25
N ARG A 395 -27.09 49.77 8.32
CA ARG A 395 -28.10 49.88 7.23
C ARG A 395 -29.44 49.21 7.52
N HIS A 396 -29.70 48.60 8.65
CA HIS A 396 -30.95 47.90 9.02
C HIS A 396 -31.48 46.88 8.00
N LYS A 397 -30.76 46.58 6.92
CA LYS A 397 -31.10 45.54 5.94
C LYS A 397 -30.34 44.23 6.26
N SER A 398 -31.04 43.27 6.82
CA SER A 398 -30.52 41.93 7.03
C SER A 398 -30.51 41.15 5.72
N ASN A 399 -29.47 41.32 4.89
CA ASN A 399 -29.22 40.36 3.80
C ASN A 399 -28.69 39.04 4.36
N LEU A 400 -29.63 38.25 4.89
CA LEU A 400 -29.42 36.94 5.49
C LEU A 400 -28.99 35.81 4.50
N HIS A 401 -29.08 36.11 3.17
CA HIS A 401 -28.94 35.06 2.16
C HIS A 401 -27.54 34.49 1.98
N LEU A 402 -26.48 35.29 1.94
CA LEU A 402 -25.11 34.77 1.67
C LEU A 402 -24.56 33.88 2.75
N SER A 403 -24.93 34.09 3.98
CA SER A 403 -24.43 33.34 5.13
C SER A 403 -25.18 32.04 5.34
N GLY A 404 -26.48 32.00 5.08
CA GLY A 404 -27.27 30.77 5.11
C GLY A 404 -26.79 29.76 4.07
N TRP A 405 -26.40 30.25 2.89
CA TRP A 405 -25.86 29.44 1.81
C TRP A 405 -24.50 28.80 2.18
N PHE A 406 -23.59 29.57 2.79
CA PHE A 406 -22.28 29.02 3.20
C PHE A 406 -22.40 27.88 4.19
N TYR A 407 -23.31 27.93 5.15
CA TYR A 407 -23.56 26.83 6.08
C TYR A 407 -24.10 25.59 5.38
N LYS A 408 -25.06 25.77 4.47
CA LYS A 408 -25.62 24.67 3.69
C LYS A 408 -24.57 24.06 2.78
N ALA A 409 -23.76 24.87 2.13
CA ALA A 409 -22.65 24.43 1.29
C ALA A 409 -21.60 23.64 2.09
N SER A 410 -21.25 24.11 3.29
CA SER A 410 -20.32 23.40 4.18
C SER A 410 -20.83 22.02 4.58
N ILE A 411 -22.13 21.87 4.94
CA ILE A 411 -22.72 20.57 5.25
C ILE A 411 -22.81 19.68 4.00
N LEU A 412 -23.26 20.24 2.88
CA LEU A 412 -23.31 19.50 1.61
C LEU A 412 -21.95 18.90 1.29
N PHE A 413 -20.88 19.70 1.42
CA PHE A 413 -19.52 19.25 1.18
C PHE A 413 -19.09 18.15 2.17
N GLN A 414 -19.37 18.30 3.47
CA GLN A 414 -19.03 17.31 4.48
C GLN A 414 -19.79 16.00 4.28
N LEU A 415 -21.09 16.06 3.98
CA LEU A 415 -21.90 14.88 3.66
C LEU A 415 -21.42 14.20 2.38
N PHE A 416 -21.14 15.00 1.34
CA PHE A 416 -20.58 14.51 0.07
C PHE A 416 -19.30 13.69 0.29
N ILE A 417 -18.34 14.25 1.01
CA ILE A 417 -17.06 13.57 1.33
C ILE A 417 -17.29 12.32 2.17
N SER A 418 -18.14 12.40 3.22
CA SER A 418 -18.42 11.26 4.09
C SER A 418 -19.10 10.11 3.35
N ILE A 419 -20.08 10.40 2.49
CA ILE A 419 -20.76 9.41 1.65
C ILE A 419 -19.78 8.79 0.67
N GLY A 420 -18.95 9.60 0.01
CA GLY A 420 -17.93 9.14 -0.92
C GLY A 420 -16.94 8.18 -0.28
N PHE A 421 -16.38 8.52 0.88
CA PHE A 421 -15.45 7.64 1.59
C PHE A 421 -16.09 6.34 2.05
N VAL A 422 -17.29 6.39 2.63
CA VAL A 422 -18.00 5.17 3.04
C VAL A 422 -18.27 4.28 1.83
N PHE A 423 -18.69 4.88 0.71
CA PHE A 423 -18.94 4.13 -0.53
C PHE A 423 -17.66 3.45 -1.04
N CYS A 424 -16.56 4.20 -1.18
CA CYS A 424 -15.28 3.63 -1.63
C CYS A 424 -14.80 2.51 -0.69
N THR A 425 -14.86 2.74 0.62
CA THR A 425 -14.46 1.72 1.61
C THR A 425 -15.26 0.43 1.45
N LEU A 426 -16.58 0.52 1.32
CA LEU A 426 -17.44 -0.67 1.20
C LEU A 426 -17.21 -1.42 -0.12
N VAL A 427 -16.98 -0.69 -1.23
CA VAL A 427 -16.64 -1.32 -2.52
C VAL A 427 -15.31 -2.05 -2.42
N MET A 428 -14.27 -1.41 -1.84
CA MET A 428 -12.96 -2.03 -1.64
C MET A 428 -13.04 -3.25 -0.72
N MET A 429 -13.78 -3.17 0.39
CA MET A 429 -14.00 -4.32 1.28
C MET A 429 -14.68 -5.48 0.56
N LYS A 430 -15.68 -5.17 -0.28
CA LYS A 430 -16.39 -6.21 -1.06
C LYS A 430 -15.44 -6.85 -2.07
N GLN A 431 -14.63 -6.06 -2.79
CA GLN A 431 -13.66 -6.56 -3.75
C GLN A 431 -12.62 -7.45 -3.06
N LEU A 432 -12.03 -7.00 -1.94
CA LEU A 432 -11.06 -7.80 -1.21
C LEU A 432 -11.67 -9.11 -0.70
N ASN A 433 -12.87 -9.04 -0.11
CA ASN A 433 -13.56 -10.25 0.35
C ASN A 433 -13.86 -11.23 -0.81
N TYR A 434 -14.20 -10.70 -1.99
CA TYR A 434 -14.36 -11.50 -3.19
C TYR A 434 -13.04 -12.18 -3.60
N LEU A 435 -11.93 -11.45 -3.66
CA LEU A 435 -10.63 -11.99 -4.04
C LEU A 435 -10.08 -13.01 -3.03
N LEU A 436 -10.33 -12.79 -1.73
CA LEU A 436 -9.84 -13.70 -0.68
C LEU A 436 -10.68 -14.98 -0.55
N ASN A 437 -11.98 -14.91 -0.81
CA ASN A 437 -12.90 -16.02 -0.49
C ASN A 437 -13.54 -16.69 -1.73
N SER A 438 -13.25 -16.22 -2.95
CA SER A 438 -13.84 -16.85 -4.13
C SER A 438 -13.01 -18.04 -4.61
N ASN A 439 -13.69 -19.15 -4.93
CA ASN A 439 -13.10 -20.32 -5.59
C ASN A 439 -12.86 -20.07 -7.10
N GLU A 440 -13.09 -18.85 -7.59
CA GLU A 440 -12.88 -18.47 -9.00
C GLU A 440 -11.42 -18.23 -9.38
N LEU A 441 -10.49 -18.41 -8.43
CA LEU A 441 -9.06 -18.32 -8.66
C LEU A 441 -8.50 -19.55 -9.40
N GLY A 442 -9.34 -20.54 -9.66
CA GLY A 442 -9.00 -21.70 -10.46
C GLY A 442 -8.35 -22.84 -9.69
N LEU A 443 -8.04 -22.66 -8.38
CA LEU A 443 -7.48 -23.71 -7.54
C LEU A 443 -7.91 -23.56 -6.07
N GLU A 444 -7.96 -24.70 -5.36
CA GLU A 444 -8.15 -24.76 -3.92
C GLU A 444 -6.85 -24.48 -3.19
N ARG A 445 -6.85 -23.50 -2.26
CA ARG A 445 -5.65 -23.08 -1.51
C ARG A 445 -5.82 -23.13 0.00
N HIS A 446 -7.08 -23.31 0.46
CA HIS A 446 -7.38 -23.27 1.88
C HIS A 446 -6.84 -24.53 2.57
N ASN A 447 -6.20 -24.32 3.72
CA ASN A 447 -5.61 -25.39 4.52
C ASN A 447 -4.56 -26.23 3.76
N VAL A 448 -3.83 -25.62 2.83
CA VAL A 448 -2.72 -26.26 2.11
C VAL A 448 -1.39 -25.80 2.68
N GLY A 449 -0.59 -26.76 3.11
CA GLY A 449 0.80 -26.59 3.56
C GLY A 449 1.78 -27.12 2.53
N VAL A 450 2.94 -26.49 2.45
CA VAL A 450 4.03 -26.90 1.53
C VAL A 450 5.34 -26.92 2.29
N ILE A 451 6.11 -27.97 2.08
CA ILE A 451 7.53 -28.01 2.43
C ILE A 451 8.27 -27.40 1.25
N GLY A 452 8.73 -26.16 1.40
CA GLY A 452 9.22 -25.32 0.28
C GLY A 452 10.59 -25.77 -0.23
N SER A 453 11.47 -26.22 0.66
CA SER A 453 12.78 -26.79 0.31
C SER A 453 13.10 -27.97 1.22
N THR A 454 13.62 -29.02 0.63
CA THR A 454 14.15 -30.18 1.36
C THR A 454 15.66 -30.19 1.38
N TYR A 455 16.29 -29.12 0.93
CA TYR A 455 17.75 -29.00 0.95
C TYR A 455 18.28 -29.06 2.39
N GLY A 456 19.28 -29.90 2.60
CA GLY A 456 19.78 -30.21 3.95
C GLY A 456 18.92 -31.18 4.77
N PHE A 457 17.81 -31.66 4.20
CA PHE A 457 16.85 -32.57 4.82
C PHE A 457 16.55 -33.80 3.95
N GLU A 458 17.45 -34.17 3.03
CA GLU A 458 17.28 -35.26 2.07
C GLU A 458 17.06 -36.64 2.77
N ASN A 459 17.56 -36.77 3.99
CA ASN A 459 17.40 -37.97 4.79
C ASN A 459 16.16 -37.99 5.69
N VAL A 460 15.35 -36.93 5.67
CA VAL A 460 14.10 -36.85 6.43
C VAL A 460 13.00 -37.55 5.66
N PRO A 461 12.37 -38.59 6.19
CA PRO A 461 11.31 -39.32 5.49
C PRO A 461 9.99 -38.57 5.61
N PHE A 462 9.87 -37.38 4.96
CA PHE A 462 8.69 -36.52 5.05
C PHE A 462 7.39 -37.22 4.67
N GLU A 463 7.40 -38.08 3.65
CA GLU A 463 6.23 -38.91 3.30
C GLU A 463 5.71 -39.69 4.50
N LYS A 464 6.58 -40.44 5.18
CA LYS A 464 6.19 -41.24 6.34
C LYS A 464 5.73 -40.39 7.51
N ILE A 465 6.35 -39.23 7.72
CA ILE A 465 5.97 -38.31 8.78
C ILE A 465 4.57 -37.75 8.53
N LEU A 466 4.32 -37.30 7.32
CA LEU A 466 3.00 -36.79 6.92
C LEU A 466 1.93 -37.88 7.00
N ASP A 467 2.28 -39.17 6.66
CA ASP A 467 1.38 -40.31 6.76
C ASP A 467 0.94 -40.62 8.19
N GLN A 468 1.79 -40.34 9.16
CA GLN A 468 1.51 -40.59 10.57
C GLN A 468 0.80 -39.45 11.30
N MET A 469 0.58 -38.32 10.61
CA MET A 469 -0.05 -37.18 11.22
C MET A 469 -1.58 -37.21 11.01
N PRO A 470 -2.40 -37.33 12.09
CA PRO A 470 -3.85 -37.44 11.96
C PRO A 470 -4.53 -36.16 11.50
N ASP A 471 -3.82 -35.06 11.51
CA ASP A 471 -4.30 -33.75 11.08
C ASP A 471 -4.05 -33.49 9.59
N ILE A 472 -3.35 -34.36 8.89
CA ILE A 472 -3.15 -34.35 7.44
C ILE A 472 -4.25 -35.18 6.78
N THR A 473 -4.98 -34.55 5.84
CA THR A 473 -6.12 -35.18 5.14
C THR A 473 -5.75 -35.70 3.75
N GLU A 474 -4.94 -34.95 3.01
CA GLU A 474 -4.53 -35.30 1.65
C GLU A 474 -3.06 -34.91 1.44
N ARG A 475 -2.38 -35.52 0.48
CA ARG A 475 -0.97 -35.29 0.17
C ARG A 475 -0.74 -35.33 -1.32
N LEU A 476 0.24 -34.56 -1.78
CA LEU A 476 0.67 -34.50 -3.17
C LEU A 476 2.20 -34.35 -3.22
N TYR A 477 2.88 -35.21 -3.96
CA TYR A 477 4.33 -35.20 -4.06
C TYR A 477 4.80 -35.03 -5.48
N GLY A 478 5.95 -34.42 -5.66
CA GLY A 478 6.60 -34.30 -6.97
C GLY A 478 6.05 -33.20 -7.85
N PHE A 479 5.37 -32.20 -7.29
CA PHE A 479 4.89 -31.02 -8.01
C PHE A 479 5.42 -29.77 -7.35
N TYR A 480 5.60 -28.72 -8.15
CA TYR A 480 5.89 -27.41 -7.60
C TYR A 480 4.60 -26.75 -7.08
N THR A 481 4.75 -25.99 -5.99
CA THR A 481 3.61 -25.26 -5.46
C THR A 481 3.18 -24.18 -6.43
N PRO A 482 1.86 -24.06 -6.71
CA PRO A 482 1.36 -22.96 -7.54
C PRO A 482 1.38 -21.60 -6.83
N ILE A 483 1.42 -21.56 -5.48
CA ILE A 483 1.47 -20.33 -4.67
C ILE A 483 2.43 -20.51 -3.49
N PRO A 484 3.50 -19.71 -3.35
CA PRO A 484 3.99 -18.79 -4.39
C PRO A 484 4.49 -19.55 -5.61
N LYS A 485 4.36 -18.92 -6.77
CA LYS A 485 4.90 -19.47 -8.00
C LYS A 485 6.42 -19.64 -7.86
N MET A 486 6.88 -20.87 -7.71
CA MET A 486 8.30 -21.10 -7.44
C MET A 486 9.12 -21.27 -8.72
N ILE A 487 8.62 -22.04 -9.70
CA ILE A 487 9.35 -22.30 -10.96
C ILE A 487 8.34 -22.44 -12.10
N PHE A 488 8.54 -21.66 -13.15
CA PHE A 488 7.84 -21.84 -14.43
C PHE A 488 8.83 -21.62 -15.58
N SER A 489 8.82 -22.54 -16.52
CA SER A 489 9.52 -22.32 -17.78
C SER A 489 8.63 -21.47 -18.68
N THR A 490 9.20 -20.42 -19.26
CA THR A 490 8.51 -19.63 -20.28
C THR A 490 9.03 -20.05 -21.65
N HIS A 491 8.11 -20.36 -22.54
CA HIS A 491 8.41 -20.72 -23.91
C HIS A 491 7.72 -19.77 -24.88
N GLU A 492 8.43 -19.39 -25.93
CA GLU A 492 7.85 -18.67 -27.04
C GLU A 492 7.30 -19.70 -28.04
N VAL A 493 5.98 -19.69 -28.25
CA VAL A 493 5.30 -20.50 -29.24
C VAL A 493 5.25 -19.71 -30.53
N ASN A 494 5.94 -20.22 -31.55
CA ASN A 494 6.11 -19.57 -32.85
C ASN A 494 5.15 -20.12 -33.91
N GLU A 495 4.57 -21.32 -33.69
CA GLU A 495 3.72 -22.00 -34.66
C GLU A 495 2.61 -22.78 -33.97
N TRP A 496 1.35 -22.53 -34.37
CA TRP A 496 0.18 -23.28 -33.92
C TRP A 496 -0.87 -23.41 -35.00
N GLU A 497 -1.70 -24.41 -34.89
CA GLU A 497 -2.76 -24.68 -35.86
C GLU A 497 -3.83 -23.60 -35.85
N GLY A 498 -4.09 -22.96 -36.98
CA GLY A 498 -5.04 -21.85 -37.11
C GLY A 498 -4.43 -20.48 -36.93
N GLN A 499 -3.11 -20.37 -36.83
CA GLN A 499 -2.39 -19.11 -36.78
C GLN A 499 -2.68 -18.24 -38.00
N ALA A 500 -3.21 -17.04 -37.78
CA ALA A 500 -3.57 -16.12 -38.86
C ALA A 500 -2.36 -15.35 -39.41
N ASP A 501 -1.42 -14.99 -38.51
CA ASP A 501 -0.20 -14.25 -38.86
C ASP A 501 1.02 -15.07 -38.42
N LYS A 502 1.85 -15.47 -39.39
CA LYS A 502 3.04 -16.29 -39.15
C LYS A 502 4.15 -15.55 -38.39
N GLU A 503 4.09 -14.22 -38.28
CA GLU A 503 5.02 -13.44 -37.48
C GLU A 503 4.58 -13.29 -36.05
N GLN A 504 3.32 -13.60 -35.74
CA GLN A 504 2.80 -13.55 -34.37
C GLN A 504 3.52 -14.58 -33.48
N ARG A 505 3.86 -14.18 -32.28
CA ARG A 505 4.47 -15.00 -31.23
C ARG A 505 3.60 -14.95 -29.98
N VAL A 506 3.51 -16.06 -29.28
CA VAL A 506 2.79 -16.13 -28.00
C VAL A 506 3.72 -16.73 -26.96
N ASN A 507 3.99 -15.95 -25.91
CA ASN A 507 4.70 -16.44 -24.74
C ASN A 507 3.73 -17.25 -23.88
N VAL A 508 4.08 -18.48 -23.59
CA VAL A 508 3.32 -19.38 -22.72
C VAL A 508 4.17 -19.82 -21.51
N GLU A 509 3.51 -19.98 -20.41
CA GLU A 509 4.10 -20.67 -19.26
C GLU A 509 3.96 -22.17 -19.45
N SER A 510 5.00 -22.92 -19.08
CA SER A 510 4.99 -24.38 -19.17
C SER A 510 5.24 -24.98 -17.79
N GLU A 511 4.38 -25.91 -17.39
CA GLU A 511 4.48 -26.65 -16.14
C GLU A 511 3.98 -28.08 -16.34
N THR A 512 4.30 -28.96 -15.40
CA THR A 512 3.85 -30.34 -15.41
C THR A 512 2.70 -30.57 -14.44
N ILE A 513 1.64 -31.19 -14.92
CA ILE A 513 0.49 -31.59 -14.12
C ILE A 513 0.01 -33.00 -14.50
N ASN A 514 -0.79 -33.59 -13.64
CA ASN A 514 -1.50 -34.85 -13.90
C ASN A 514 -2.91 -34.80 -13.25
N GLN A 515 -3.64 -35.91 -13.34
CA GLN A 515 -4.95 -36.03 -12.73
C GLN A 515 -4.91 -35.86 -11.20
N GLU A 516 -3.88 -36.38 -10.52
CA GLU A 516 -3.72 -36.27 -9.07
C GLU A 516 -3.57 -34.83 -8.61
N PHE A 517 -2.78 -34.02 -9.34
CA PHE A 517 -2.64 -32.59 -9.11
C PHE A 517 -3.99 -31.86 -9.29
N ALA A 518 -4.71 -32.18 -10.36
CA ALA A 518 -5.99 -31.56 -10.64
C ALA A 518 -7.05 -31.89 -9.57
N ASP A 519 -7.09 -33.11 -9.10
CA ASP A 519 -8.00 -33.56 -8.04
C ASP A 519 -7.65 -32.91 -6.68
N PHE A 520 -6.36 -32.86 -6.36
CA PHE A 520 -5.88 -32.25 -5.12
C PHE A 520 -6.22 -30.75 -5.03
N PHE A 521 -5.95 -29.99 -6.10
CA PHE A 521 -6.20 -28.56 -6.15
C PHE A 521 -7.60 -28.20 -6.69
N GLN A 522 -8.46 -29.19 -6.99
CA GLN A 522 -9.79 -29.00 -7.57
C GLN A 522 -9.77 -28.12 -8.83
N VAL A 523 -8.77 -28.34 -9.70
CA VAL A 523 -8.63 -27.58 -10.93
C VAL A 523 -9.82 -27.84 -11.86
N GLY A 524 -10.51 -26.76 -12.27
CA GLY A 524 -11.70 -26.86 -13.10
C GLY A 524 -11.38 -27.21 -14.54
N LEU A 525 -11.83 -28.36 -15.04
CA LEU A 525 -11.79 -28.71 -16.46
C LEU A 525 -12.98 -28.08 -17.18
N ILE A 526 -12.75 -27.41 -18.31
CA ILE A 526 -13.78 -26.73 -19.12
C ILE A 526 -14.19 -27.62 -20.29
N GLU A 527 -13.20 -28.18 -21.01
CA GLU A 527 -13.44 -28.98 -22.20
C GLU A 527 -12.36 -30.07 -22.34
N GLY A 528 -12.70 -31.23 -22.89
CA GLY A 528 -11.77 -32.35 -23.09
C GLY A 528 -11.56 -33.20 -21.81
N SER A 529 -10.34 -33.62 -21.55
CA SER A 529 -9.94 -34.43 -20.41
C SER A 529 -8.57 -34.04 -19.87
N MET A 530 -8.31 -34.34 -18.59
CA MET A 530 -6.97 -34.18 -18.00
C MET A 530 -6.00 -35.21 -18.56
N LEU A 531 -4.70 -34.95 -18.36
CA LEU A 531 -3.62 -35.84 -18.77
C LEU A 531 -3.53 -37.04 -17.83
N ASP A 532 -3.38 -38.22 -18.43
CA ASP A 532 -3.12 -39.46 -17.71
C ASP A 532 -1.83 -40.15 -18.22
N GLU A 533 -1.34 -41.18 -17.53
CA GLU A 533 -0.09 -41.85 -17.85
C GLU A 533 -0.08 -42.49 -19.24
N LYS A 534 -1.24 -42.68 -19.90
CA LYS A 534 -1.36 -43.25 -21.22
C LYS A 534 -1.15 -42.23 -22.36
N ASP A 535 -1.18 -40.92 -22.04
CA ASP A 535 -1.16 -39.87 -23.05
C ASP A 535 0.23 -39.55 -23.56
N GLY A 536 1.28 -40.02 -23.20
CA GLY A 536 2.61 -39.68 -23.69
C GLY A 536 2.96 -38.17 -23.55
N LYS A 537 4.16 -37.82 -23.96
CA LYS A 537 4.66 -36.43 -23.85
C LYS A 537 4.05 -35.47 -24.88
N GLU A 538 3.40 -35.97 -25.91
CA GLU A 538 2.82 -35.16 -26.99
C GLU A 538 1.43 -34.59 -26.67
N ALA A 539 0.81 -35.01 -25.57
CA ALA A 539 -0.47 -34.48 -25.13
C ALA A 539 -0.27 -33.36 -24.14
N VAL A 540 -1.02 -32.27 -24.29
CA VAL A 540 -0.99 -31.11 -23.38
C VAL A 540 -2.39 -30.65 -23.02
N VAL A 541 -2.50 -30.00 -21.86
CA VAL A 541 -3.66 -29.26 -21.44
C VAL A 541 -3.31 -27.78 -21.44
N VAL A 542 -4.25 -26.92 -21.85
CA VAL A 542 -4.04 -25.47 -21.91
C VAL A 542 -5.06 -24.75 -21.03
N ASN A 543 -4.74 -23.53 -20.58
CA ASN A 543 -5.71 -22.72 -19.86
C ASN A 543 -6.55 -21.85 -20.82
N GLU A 544 -7.62 -21.20 -20.26
CA GLU A 544 -8.51 -20.31 -21.03
C GLU A 544 -7.74 -19.17 -21.71
N SER A 545 -6.75 -18.62 -21.02
CA SER A 545 -5.92 -17.53 -21.55
C SER A 545 -5.10 -17.95 -22.74
N ALA A 546 -4.59 -19.19 -22.78
CA ALA A 546 -3.90 -19.73 -23.97
C ALA A 546 -4.85 -19.95 -25.16
N VAL A 547 -6.07 -20.46 -24.90
CA VAL A 547 -7.09 -20.59 -25.95
C VAL A 547 -7.41 -19.26 -26.61
N LYS A 548 -7.54 -18.18 -25.77
CA LYS A 548 -7.75 -16.81 -26.28
C LYS A 548 -6.55 -16.27 -27.05
N ALA A 549 -5.33 -16.50 -26.56
CA ALA A 549 -4.10 -16.02 -27.17
C ALA A 549 -3.86 -16.68 -28.55
N PHE A 550 -4.17 -17.97 -28.68
CA PHE A 550 -4.08 -18.69 -29.95
C PHE A 550 -5.27 -18.43 -30.88
N GLY A 551 -6.33 -17.75 -30.42
CA GLY A 551 -7.52 -17.41 -31.22
C GLY A 551 -8.40 -18.62 -31.57
N TRP A 552 -8.42 -19.67 -30.72
CA TRP A 552 -9.18 -20.88 -30.96
C TRP A 552 -10.62 -20.80 -30.46
N ASN A 553 -11.56 -21.29 -31.31
CA ASN A 553 -12.93 -21.54 -30.89
C ASN A 553 -13.17 -23.01 -30.49
N GLN A 554 -12.40 -23.93 -31.07
CA GLN A 554 -12.40 -25.36 -30.77
C GLN A 554 -10.95 -25.80 -30.54
N PRO A 555 -10.48 -25.79 -29.28
CA PRO A 555 -9.09 -26.03 -28.95
C PRO A 555 -8.69 -27.52 -28.96
N ILE A 556 -9.63 -28.43 -28.69
CA ILE A 556 -9.32 -29.85 -28.56
C ILE A 556 -8.84 -30.45 -29.89
N GLY A 557 -7.73 -31.16 -29.83
CA GLY A 557 -7.07 -31.78 -31.02
C GLY A 557 -6.18 -30.82 -31.81
N LYS A 558 -6.14 -29.53 -31.49
CA LYS A 558 -5.25 -28.55 -32.12
C LYS A 558 -3.80 -28.82 -31.75
N LYS A 559 -2.89 -28.45 -32.66
CA LYS A 559 -1.45 -28.67 -32.51
C LYS A 559 -0.73 -27.36 -32.23
N ILE A 560 0.24 -27.43 -31.32
CA ILE A 560 1.18 -26.35 -31.01
C ILE A 560 2.61 -26.88 -31.11
N ARG A 561 3.54 -26.05 -31.59
CA ARG A 561 4.96 -26.38 -31.60
C ARG A 561 5.64 -25.67 -30.44
N MET A 562 6.13 -26.45 -29.47
CA MET A 562 6.90 -25.98 -28.33
C MET A 562 8.38 -26.32 -28.57
N GLY A 563 9.24 -25.29 -28.69
CA GLY A 563 10.65 -25.49 -29.00
C GLY A 563 10.91 -25.88 -30.48
N ILE A 564 12.06 -26.52 -30.75
CA ILE A 564 12.54 -26.77 -32.11
C ILE A 564 11.80 -27.95 -32.77
N ASP A 565 11.49 -29.02 -32.03
CA ASP A 565 10.97 -30.27 -32.57
C ASP A 565 9.75 -30.87 -31.85
N GLU A 566 9.24 -30.25 -30.81
CA GLU A 566 8.13 -30.80 -30.03
C GLU A 566 6.78 -30.29 -30.52
N VAL A 567 6.04 -31.16 -31.22
CA VAL A 567 4.64 -30.87 -31.60
C VAL A 567 3.70 -31.51 -30.59
N CYS A 568 2.98 -30.68 -29.85
CA CYS A 568 2.03 -31.13 -28.85
C CYS A 568 0.58 -30.99 -29.34
N THR A 569 -0.29 -31.90 -28.90
CA THR A 569 -1.73 -31.90 -29.24
C THR A 569 -2.55 -31.56 -27.99
N VAL A 570 -3.46 -30.60 -28.09
CA VAL A 570 -4.33 -30.16 -26.98
C VAL A 570 -5.38 -31.22 -26.69
N LYS A 571 -5.34 -31.80 -25.48
CA LYS A 571 -6.28 -32.82 -25.00
C LYS A 571 -7.40 -32.21 -24.11
N GLY A 572 -7.10 -31.14 -23.40
CA GLY A 572 -8.07 -30.50 -22.50
C GLY A 572 -7.83 -29.02 -22.33
N VAL A 573 -8.86 -28.34 -21.83
CA VAL A 573 -8.81 -26.93 -21.44
C VAL A 573 -9.24 -26.82 -19.98
N ILE A 574 -8.39 -26.19 -19.17
CA ILE A 574 -8.66 -25.91 -17.77
C ILE A 574 -8.98 -24.43 -17.55
N LYS A 575 -9.63 -24.14 -16.43
CA LYS A 575 -9.83 -22.76 -15.99
C LYS A 575 -8.48 -22.07 -15.75
N ASP A 576 -8.46 -20.77 -15.95
CA ASP A 576 -7.31 -19.95 -15.59
C ASP A 576 -6.98 -20.09 -14.12
N ILE A 577 -5.70 -20.36 -13.78
CA ILE A 577 -5.20 -20.44 -12.43
C ILE A 577 -4.47 -19.13 -12.12
N CYS A 578 -4.91 -18.44 -11.05
CA CYS A 578 -4.26 -17.20 -10.60
C CYS A 578 -3.12 -17.54 -9.64
N TYR A 579 -1.90 -17.62 -10.16
CA TYR A 579 -0.69 -17.90 -9.38
C TYR A 579 -0.17 -16.69 -8.59
N ASN A 580 -0.47 -15.47 -9.07
CA ASN A 580 -0.02 -14.19 -8.55
C ASN A 580 -1.19 -13.36 -8.03
N ALA A 581 -0.89 -12.14 -7.57
CA ALA A 581 -1.93 -11.17 -7.24
C ALA A 581 -2.91 -10.99 -8.42
N PRO A 582 -4.23 -11.03 -8.21
CA PRO A 582 -5.24 -10.99 -9.26
C PRO A 582 -5.43 -9.59 -9.88
N ILE A 583 -4.34 -8.82 -9.93
CA ILE A 583 -4.20 -7.53 -10.61
C ILE A 583 -3.57 -7.67 -11.99
N HIS A 584 -2.91 -8.81 -12.26
CA HIS A 584 -2.31 -9.10 -13.56
C HIS A 584 -3.17 -10.09 -14.34
N PRO A 585 -3.25 -9.94 -15.67
CA PRO A 585 -3.88 -10.95 -16.52
C PRO A 585 -3.23 -12.31 -16.29
N VAL A 586 -4.04 -13.35 -16.29
CA VAL A 586 -3.50 -14.72 -16.23
C VAL A 586 -2.74 -15.01 -17.52
N THR A 587 -1.52 -15.47 -17.36
CA THR A 587 -0.64 -15.78 -18.49
C THR A 587 -1.17 -17.01 -19.26
N PRO A 588 -1.08 -17.03 -20.60
CA PRO A 588 -1.27 -18.23 -21.36
C PRO A 588 -0.37 -19.35 -20.85
N ALA A 589 -0.92 -20.52 -20.56
CA ALA A 589 -0.17 -21.63 -19.99
C ALA A 589 -0.46 -22.94 -20.72
N VAL A 590 0.58 -23.74 -20.86
CA VAL A 590 0.55 -25.08 -21.46
C VAL A 590 1.08 -26.06 -20.42
N PHE A 591 0.30 -27.06 -20.12
CA PHE A 591 0.63 -28.05 -19.11
C PHE A 591 0.92 -29.40 -19.79
N SER A 592 2.08 -29.96 -19.50
CA SER A 592 2.49 -31.28 -19.98
C SER A 592 2.30 -32.35 -18.89
N LEU A 593 2.26 -33.63 -19.31
CA LEU A 593 2.20 -34.73 -18.37
C LEU A 593 3.55 -34.90 -17.63
N GLY A 594 3.50 -34.92 -16.32
CA GLY A 594 4.69 -35.25 -15.54
C GLY A 594 4.48 -35.08 -14.05
N SER A 595 5.41 -35.66 -13.31
CA SER A 595 5.68 -35.35 -11.90
C SER A 595 7.20 -35.39 -11.73
N ASN A 596 7.74 -34.44 -11.00
CA ASN A 596 9.19 -34.41 -10.72
C ASN A 596 9.42 -34.92 -9.30
N LYS A 597 9.32 -36.24 -9.12
CA LYS A 597 9.42 -36.88 -7.78
C LYS A 597 10.73 -36.56 -7.09
N ASP A 598 11.80 -36.27 -7.82
CA ASP A 598 13.12 -35.99 -7.26
C ASP A 598 13.35 -34.52 -6.93
N ARG A 599 12.52 -33.61 -7.44
CA ARG A 599 12.70 -32.16 -7.31
C ARG A 599 11.43 -31.37 -6.89
N GLY A 600 10.28 -32.02 -6.80
CA GLY A 600 9.02 -31.39 -6.42
C GLY A 600 8.91 -31.17 -4.91
N ASN A 601 7.96 -30.32 -4.54
CA ASN A 601 7.64 -30.06 -3.14
C ASN A 601 6.82 -31.18 -2.52
N PHE A 602 6.82 -31.26 -1.19
CA PHE A 602 5.82 -32.00 -0.43
C PHE A 602 4.66 -31.06 -0.11
N ILE A 603 3.51 -31.31 -0.72
CA ILE A 603 2.30 -30.52 -0.57
C ILE A 603 1.28 -31.36 0.20
N PHE A 604 0.56 -30.76 1.15
CA PHE A 604 -0.40 -31.48 1.97
C PHE A 604 -1.56 -30.60 2.39
N LYS A 605 -2.76 -31.19 2.56
CA LYS A 605 -3.89 -30.53 3.20
C LYS A 605 -3.94 -30.90 4.67
N PHE A 606 -4.21 -29.91 5.51
CA PHE A 606 -4.34 -30.07 6.95
C PHE A 606 -5.75 -29.65 7.42
N LYS A 607 -6.15 -30.12 8.60
CA LYS A 607 -7.45 -29.74 9.19
C LYS A 607 -7.42 -28.27 9.61
N GLU A 608 -8.54 -27.57 9.43
CA GLU A 608 -8.69 -26.15 9.79
C GLU A 608 -8.25 -25.90 11.24
N GLY A 609 -7.42 -24.87 11.43
CA GLY A 609 -6.88 -24.45 12.73
C GLY A 609 -5.74 -25.32 13.29
N THR A 610 -5.23 -26.33 12.57
CA THR A 610 -4.13 -27.19 13.05
C THR A 610 -2.75 -26.82 12.51
N TRP A 611 -2.62 -25.74 11.73
CA TRP A 611 -1.38 -25.32 11.09
C TRP A 611 -0.20 -25.21 12.06
N ASP A 612 -0.39 -24.53 13.20
CA ASP A 612 0.69 -24.34 14.19
C ASP A 612 1.18 -25.67 14.78
N THR A 613 0.27 -26.63 14.98
CA THR A 613 0.61 -27.97 15.50
C THR A 613 1.34 -28.78 14.46
N VAL A 614 0.88 -28.76 13.21
CA VAL A 614 1.47 -29.49 12.09
C VAL A 614 2.86 -28.96 11.78
N SER A 615 2.98 -27.64 11.62
CA SER A 615 4.26 -26.97 11.29
C SER A 615 5.30 -27.18 12.38
N LYS A 616 4.91 -27.05 13.65
CA LYS A 616 5.81 -27.32 14.78
C LYS A 616 6.32 -28.75 14.79
N LYS A 617 5.44 -29.73 14.59
CA LYS A 617 5.82 -31.14 14.56
C LYS A 617 6.74 -31.48 13.38
N LEU A 618 6.49 -30.93 12.20
CA LEU A 618 7.37 -31.10 11.04
C LEU A 618 8.76 -30.52 11.29
N LYS A 619 8.83 -29.32 11.88
CA LYS A 619 10.10 -28.68 12.28
C LYS A 619 10.83 -29.51 13.34
N GLU A 620 10.13 -30.04 14.34
CA GLU A 620 10.72 -30.91 15.36
C GLU A 620 11.31 -32.21 14.77
N GLU A 621 10.61 -32.84 13.83
CA GLU A 621 11.12 -34.07 13.17
C GLU A 621 12.31 -33.75 12.24
N ALA A 622 12.27 -32.67 11.50
CA ALA A 622 13.38 -32.21 10.67
C ALA A 622 14.61 -31.85 11.52
N HIS A 623 14.41 -31.16 12.64
CA HIS A 623 15.48 -30.76 13.55
C HIS A 623 16.20 -31.95 14.22
N LYS A 624 15.53 -33.12 14.37
CA LYS A 624 16.20 -34.34 14.85
C LYS A 624 17.25 -34.83 13.87
N VAL A 625 17.06 -34.61 12.57
CA VAL A 625 17.99 -35.05 11.52
C VAL A 625 19.05 -34.00 11.26
N ASN A 626 18.64 -32.74 11.16
CA ASN A 626 19.55 -31.60 10.99
C ASN A 626 19.21 -30.48 11.99
N PRO A 627 19.88 -30.48 13.17
CA PRO A 627 19.64 -29.44 14.20
C PRO A 627 20.04 -28.05 13.82
N ASN A 628 20.82 -27.86 12.76
CA ASN A 628 21.38 -26.58 12.37
C ASN A 628 20.63 -25.91 11.20
N ALA A 629 19.65 -26.60 10.60
CA ALA A 629 18.84 -26.07 9.52
C ALA A 629 17.39 -25.85 9.96
N ASP A 630 16.77 -24.77 9.53
CA ASP A 630 15.33 -24.53 9.73
C ASP A 630 14.55 -25.02 8.51
N LEU A 631 13.50 -25.79 8.76
CA LEU A 631 12.63 -26.30 7.70
C LEU A 631 11.72 -25.19 7.21
N PHE A 632 11.84 -24.85 5.92
CA PHE A 632 11.00 -23.83 5.28
C PHE A 632 9.62 -24.39 4.97
N LEU A 633 8.62 -23.93 5.72
CA LEU A 633 7.22 -24.32 5.57
C LEU A 633 6.40 -23.14 5.09
N ILE A 634 5.55 -23.37 4.11
CA ILE A 634 4.66 -22.37 3.52
C ILE A 634 3.21 -22.75 3.84
N ASN A 635 2.47 -21.84 4.43
CA ASN A 635 1.01 -21.88 4.43
C ASN A 635 0.53 -21.11 3.18
N MET A 636 -0.06 -21.84 2.24
CA MET A 636 -0.45 -21.29 0.95
C MET A 636 -1.50 -20.18 1.05
N GLU A 637 -2.42 -20.30 2.00
CA GLU A 637 -3.44 -19.28 2.26
C GLU A 637 -2.81 -18.01 2.84
N GLU A 638 -1.91 -18.12 3.82
CA GLU A 638 -1.19 -16.98 4.38
C GLU A 638 -0.37 -16.28 3.31
N ARG A 639 0.33 -17.05 2.48
CA ARG A 639 1.15 -16.51 1.39
C ARG A 639 0.31 -15.79 0.34
N TYR A 640 -0.85 -16.31 -0.01
CA TYR A 640 -1.79 -15.63 -0.89
C TYR A 640 -2.32 -14.33 -0.26
N ASN A 641 -2.61 -14.35 1.04
CA ASN A 641 -3.06 -13.16 1.77
C ASN A 641 -2.00 -12.04 1.77
N ASP A 642 -0.71 -12.39 1.72
CA ASP A 642 0.38 -11.41 1.61
C ASP A 642 0.31 -10.62 0.29
N PHE A 643 -0.14 -11.21 -0.81
CA PHE A 643 -0.37 -10.48 -2.06
C PHE A 643 -1.43 -9.38 -1.91
N MET A 644 -2.40 -9.55 -1.00
CA MET A 644 -3.47 -8.58 -0.72
C MET A 644 -3.15 -7.66 0.46
N LYS A 645 -1.93 -7.68 0.99
CA LYS A 645 -1.55 -6.92 2.19
C LYS A 645 -1.66 -5.41 1.98
N SER A 646 -1.30 -4.94 0.78
CA SER A 646 -1.43 -3.53 0.40
C SER A 646 -2.89 -3.07 0.38
N GLU A 647 -3.78 -3.84 -0.25
CA GLU A 647 -5.21 -3.57 -0.33
C GLU A 647 -5.85 -3.62 1.06
N ASN A 648 -5.50 -4.61 1.86
CA ASN A 648 -5.99 -4.75 3.24
C ASN A 648 -5.56 -3.55 4.12
N THR A 649 -4.31 -3.12 3.99
CA THR A 649 -3.79 -1.93 4.67
C THR A 649 -4.56 -0.69 4.25
N MET A 650 -4.78 -0.50 2.95
CA MET A 650 -5.54 0.62 2.42
C MET A 650 -6.98 0.64 2.92
N ILE A 651 -7.65 -0.52 2.97
CA ILE A 651 -9.01 -0.63 3.51
C ILE A 651 -9.05 -0.27 4.99
N LYS A 652 -8.09 -0.72 5.80
CA LYS A 652 -8.01 -0.37 7.22
C LYS A 652 -7.86 1.15 7.40
N LEU A 653 -6.95 1.77 6.65
CA LEU A 653 -6.73 3.22 6.70
C LEU A 653 -7.97 3.99 6.22
N LEU A 654 -8.57 3.59 5.11
CA LEU A 654 -9.77 4.22 4.56
C LEU A 654 -10.99 4.06 5.49
N SER A 655 -11.12 2.92 6.18
CA SER A 655 -12.16 2.69 7.19
C SER A 655 -12.05 3.67 8.37
N VAL A 656 -10.84 3.87 8.88
CA VAL A 656 -10.57 4.84 9.95
C VAL A 656 -10.91 6.26 9.48
N VAL A 657 -10.48 6.64 8.27
CA VAL A 657 -10.78 7.96 7.70
C VAL A 657 -12.28 8.15 7.47
N SER A 658 -12.98 7.14 6.96
CA SER A 658 -14.44 7.18 6.78
C SER A 658 -15.16 7.43 8.09
N PHE A 659 -14.75 6.73 9.15
CA PHE A 659 -15.29 6.94 10.50
C PHE A 659 -15.03 8.36 11.00
N ILE A 660 -13.84 8.89 10.81
CA ILE A 660 -13.47 10.27 11.15
C ILE A 660 -14.34 11.27 10.39
N CYS A 661 -14.52 11.11 9.09
CA CYS A 661 -15.35 11.99 8.27
C CYS A 661 -16.81 11.99 8.73
N ILE A 662 -17.35 10.83 9.11
CA ILE A 662 -18.69 10.72 9.70
C ILE A 662 -18.76 11.53 11.01
N ILE A 663 -17.78 11.39 11.90
CA ILE A 663 -17.72 12.15 13.16
C ILE A 663 -17.71 13.66 12.89
N ILE A 664 -16.88 14.13 11.95
CA ILE A 664 -16.79 15.56 11.58
C ILE A 664 -18.13 16.03 11.03
N ALA A 665 -18.80 15.25 10.17
CA ALA A 665 -20.10 15.58 9.63
C ALA A 665 -21.19 15.65 10.72
N VAL A 666 -21.20 14.70 11.65
CA VAL A 666 -22.11 14.71 12.82
C VAL A 666 -21.91 15.96 13.66
N PHE A 667 -20.67 16.35 13.93
CA PHE A 667 -20.34 17.56 14.66
C PHE A 667 -20.77 18.82 13.91
N GLY A 668 -20.59 18.84 12.59
CA GLY A 668 -21.07 19.94 11.73
C GLY A 668 -22.59 20.10 11.83
N ILE A 669 -23.33 19.00 11.68
CA ILE A 669 -24.79 18.98 11.77
C ILE A 669 -25.24 19.41 13.17
N PHE A 670 -24.66 18.84 14.23
CA PHE A 670 -24.96 19.16 15.62
C PHE A 670 -24.77 20.66 15.92
N SER A 671 -23.67 21.23 15.45
CA SER A 671 -23.37 22.66 15.62
C SER A 671 -24.42 23.54 14.94
N LEU A 672 -24.80 23.18 13.70
CA LEU A 672 -25.79 23.97 12.96
C LEU A 672 -27.21 23.80 13.44
N VAL A 673 -27.60 22.61 13.87
CA VAL A 673 -28.90 22.40 14.58
C VAL A 673 -28.95 23.27 15.83
N THR A 674 -27.83 23.33 16.58
CA THR A 674 -27.73 24.19 17.77
C THR A 674 -27.95 25.66 17.41
N LEU A 675 -27.26 26.15 16.37
CA LEU A 675 -27.40 27.52 15.88
C LEU A 675 -28.85 27.82 15.40
N SER A 676 -29.40 26.93 14.58
CA SER A 676 -30.77 27.07 14.07
C SER A 676 -31.80 27.09 15.21
N CYS A 677 -31.64 26.25 16.23
CA CYS A 677 -32.47 26.27 17.42
C CYS A 677 -32.36 27.60 18.20
N GLU A 678 -31.16 28.15 18.33
CA GLU A 678 -30.95 29.43 19.00
C GLU A 678 -31.54 30.63 18.18
N GLN A 679 -31.34 30.63 16.87
CA GLN A 679 -31.92 31.67 15.99
C GLN A 679 -33.44 31.68 15.95
N ARG A 680 -34.04 30.47 15.90
CA ARG A 680 -35.49 30.28 15.85
C ARG A 680 -36.11 30.11 17.25
N ARG A 681 -35.37 30.46 18.33
CA ARG A 681 -35.82 30.23 19.70
C ARG A 681 -37.18 30.88 20.01
N LYS A 682 -37.43 32.11 19.54
CA LYS A 682 -38.73 32.80 19.69
C LYS A 682 -39.83 32.07 18.91
N GLU A 683 -39.58 31.65 17.69
CA GLU A 683 -40.50 30.90 16.85
C GLU A 683 -40.85 29.54 17.45
N ILE A 684 -39.83 28.81 17.94
CA ILE A 684 -40.01 27.54 18.61
C ILE A 684 -40.80 27.69 19.92
N ALA A 685 -40.54 28.76 20.68
CA ALA A 685 -41.26 29.05 21.88
C ALA A 685 -42.74 29.35 21.60
N ILE A 686 -43.04 30.22 20.60
CA ILE A 686 -44.41 30.52 20.18
C ILE A 686 -45.12 29.24 19.71
N ARG A 687 -44.48 28.42 18.88
CA ARG A 687 -45.08 27.13 18.45
C ARG A 687 -45.35 26.17 19.61
N LYS A 688 -44.44 26.09 20.59
CA LYS A 688 -44.67 25.28 21.80
C LYS A 688 -45.81 25.80 22.64
N VAL A 689 -45.93 27.12 22.83
CA VAL A 689 -47.08 27.72 23.53
C VAL A 689 -48.39 27.45 22.80
N ASN A 690 -48.35 27.44 21.46
CA ASN A 690 -49.50 27.10 20.61
C ASN A 690 -49.72 25.56 20.48
N GLY A 691 -49.14 24.73 21.34
CA GLY A 691 -49.40 23.28 21.42
C GLY A 691 -48.61 22.41 20.45
N ALA A 692 -47.61 22.98 19.73
CA ALA A 692 -46.81 22.17 18.82
C ALA A 692 -45.99 21.09 19.56
N SER A 693 -46.15 19.83 19.16
CA SER A 693 -45.41 18.69 19.71
C SER A 693 -43.94 18.74 19.31
N VAL A 694 -43.09 18.08 20.08
CA VAL A 694 -41.66 17.92 19.77
C VAL A 694 -41.45 17.32 18.39
N LYS A 695 -42.36 16.43 17.93
CA LYS A 695 -42.34 15.81 16.58
C LYS A 695 -42.41 16.85 15.47
N VAL A 696 -43.23 17.90 15.62
CA VAL A 696 -43.41 18.97 14.61
C VAL A 696 -42.08 19.76 14.47
N ILE A 697 -41.40 20.02 15.59
CA ILE A 697 -40.11 20.73 15.60
C ILE A 697 -39.00 19.86 15.00
N LEU A 698 -38.96 18.58 15.37
CA LEU A 698 -38.01 17.60 14.78
C LEU A 698 -38.20 17.49 13.27
N ASN A 699 -39.44 17.39 12.78
CA ASN A 699 -39.74 17.25 11.36
C ASN A 699 -39.29 18.48 10.54
N LEU A 700 -39.32 19.67 11.12
CA LEU A 700 -38.84 20.88 10.46
C LEU A 700 -37.33 20.82 10.18
N PHE A 701 -36.53 20.39 11.16
CA PHE A 701 -35.09 20.23 10.99
C PHE A 701 -34.78 19.02 10.11
N PHE A 702 -35.47 17.90 10.32
CA PHE A 702 -35.27 16.69 9.55
C PHE A 702 -35.46 16.91 8.05
N LYS A 703 -36.51 17.62 7.62
CA LYS A 703 -36.74 17.97 6.22
C LYS A 703 -35.56 18.75 5.59
N GLU A 704 -35.02 19.73 6.32
CA GLU A 704 -33.91 20.55 5.82
C GLU A 704 -32.64 19.70 5.60
N TYR A 705 -32.28 18.84 6.57
CA TYR A 705 -31.10 17.98 6.45
C TYR A 705 -31.31 16.79 5.51
N LEU A 706 -32.53 16.28 5.37
CA LEU A 706 -32.88 15.25 4.39
C LEU A 706 -32.64 15.77 2.95
N ILE A 707 -33.04 17.00 2.65
CA ILE A 707 -32.80 17.60 1.34
C ILE A 707 -31.28 17.72 1.07
N LEU A 708 -30.51 18.15 2.07
CA LEU A 708 -29.06 18.24 1.95
C LEU A 708 -28.42 16.85 1.73
N LEU A 709 -28.91 15.82 2.42
CA LEU A 709 -28.47 14.43 2.24
C LEU A 709 -28.77 13.92 0.83
N ILE A 710 -29.98 14.18 0.32
CA ILE A 710 -30.37 13.76 -1.04
C ILE A 710 -29.47 14.43 -2.09
N ILE A 711 -29.22 15.75 -1.98
CA ILE A 711 -28.35 16.48 -2.92
C ILE A 711 -26.92 15.93 -2.84
N SER A 712 -26.38 15.73 -1.64
CA SER A 712 -25.03 15.18 -1.44
C SER A 712 -24.92 13.74 -1.98
N SER A 713 -25.93 12.92 -1.77
CA SER A 713 -25.96 11.54 -2.29
C SER A 713 -26.01 11.50 -3.81
N PHE A 714 -26.84 12.38 -4.41
CA PHE A 714 -27.00 12.48 -5.87
C PHE A 714 -25.68 12.88 -6.57
N THR A 715 -24.81 13.60 -5.91
CA THR A 715 -23.48 13.97 -6.43
C THR A 715 -22.38 12.98 -6.03
N ALA A 716 -22.41 12.47 -4.78
CA ALA A 716 -21.38 11.57 -4.25
C ALA A 716 -21.40 10.18 -4.89
N PHE A 717 -22.58 9.60 -5.10
CA PHE A 717 -22.68 8.25 -5.65
C PHE A 717 -22.20 8.13 -7.09
N PRO A 718 -22.57 9.00 -8.04
CA PRO A 718 -22.04 8.93 -9.39
C PRO A 718 -20.53 9.12 -9.45
N LEU A 719 -19.99 10.08 -8.70
CA LEU A 719 -18.55 10.31 -8.66
C LEU A 719 -17.82 9.13 -7.99
N GLY A 720 -18.33 8.63 -6.87
CA GLY A 720 -17.81 7.44 -6.20
C GLY A 720 -17.85 6.21 -7.10
N TYR A 721 -18.91 6.02 -7.87
CA TYR A 721 -19.01 4.95 -8.86
C TYR A 721 -17.93 5.06 -9.94
N LEU A 722 -17.71 6.25 -10.51
CA LEU A 722 -16.69 6.46 -11.54
C LEU A 722 -15.28 6.18 -10.99
N ILE A 723 -14.97 6.69 -9.80
CA ILE A 723 -13.69 6.45 -9.13
C ILE A 723 -13.49 4.95 -8.87
N MET A 724 -14.50 4.29 -8.31
CA MET A 724 -14.37 2.87 -7.97
C MET A 724 -14.43 1.96 -9.20
N LYS A 725 -15.15 2.33 -10.25
CA LYS A 725 -15.11 1.61 -11.52
C LYS A 725 -13.70 1.63 -12.10
N HIS A 726 -13.09 2.81 -12.20
CA HIS A 726 -11.71 2.95 -12.68
C HIS A 726 -10.71 2.18 -11.80
N TRP A 727 -10.89 2.19 -10.47
CA TRP A 727 -10.06 1.41 -9.56
C TRP A 727 -10.24 -0.10 -9.75
N LEU A 728 -11.47 -0.57 -9.95
CA LEU A 728 -11.79 -1.98 -10.22
C LEU A 728 -11.22 -2.46 -11.57
N GLU A 729 -11.11 -1.57 -12.57
CA GLU A 729 -10.48 -1.87 -13.88
C GLU A 729 -9.02 -2.34 -13.74
N GLY A 730 -8.34 -2.01 -12.63
CA GLY A 730 -7.01 -2.53 -12.29
C GLY A 730 -7.01 -3.98 -11.80
N TYR A 731 -8.15 -4.66 -11.72
CA TYR A 731 -8.25 -6.06 -11.31
C TYR A 731 -8.84 -6.92 -12.42
N VAL A 732 -8.27 -8.09 -12.64
CA VAL A 732 -8.75 -9.06 -13.65
C VAL A 732 -10.13 -9.59 -13.27
N LYS A 733 -10.32 -9.89 -11.98
CA LYS A 733 -11.59 -10.35 -11.44
C LYS A 733 -12.24 -9.22 -10.64
N GLN A 734 -13.43 -8.79 -11.05
CA GLN A 734 -14.12 -7.63 -10.48
C GLN A 734 -15.43 -8.03 -9.84
N THR A 735 -15.69 -7.50 -8.63
CA THR A 735 -16.99 -7.66 -7.99
C THR A 735 -18.01 -6.67 -8.56
N PRO A 736 -19.26 -7.07 -8.84
CA PRO A 736 -20.29 -6.12 -9.26
C PRO A 736 -20.65 -5.16 -8.13
N ILE A 737 -20.77 -3.86 -8.45
CA ILE A 737 -21.23 -2.85 -7.50
C ILE A 737 -22.75 -3.00 -7.34
N SER A 738 -23.20 -3.53 -6.20
CA SER A 738 -24.59 -3.86 -5.94
C SER A 738 -25.43 -2.62 -5.64
N PHE A 739 -26.63 -2.53 -6.18
CA PHE A 739 -27.57 -1.44 -5.92
C PHE A 739 -27.90 -1.26 -4.43
N TRP A 740 -27.95 -2.33 -3.67
CA TRP A 740 -28.20 -2.30 -2.22
C TRP A 740 -27.19 -1.51 -1.40
N MET A 741 -25.95 -1.35 -1.90
CA MET A 741 -24.92 -0.53 -1.23
C MET A 741 -25.33 0.94 -1.16
N TYR A 742 -25.89 1.47 -2.23
CA TYR A 742 -26.37 2.87 -2.26
C TYR A 742 -27.50 3.09 -1.24
N GLY A 743 -28.49 2.19 -1.21
CA GLY A 743 -29.58 2.22 -0.25
C GLY A 743 -29.13 2.09 1.19
N GLY A 744 -28.21 1.17 1.47
CA GLY A 744 -27.64 0.93 2.81
C GLY A 744 -26.87 2.15 3.34
N ILE A 745 -26.02 2.75 2.51
CA ILE A 745 -25.24 3.95 2.87
C ILE A 745 -26.19 5.13 3.11
N PHE A 746 -27.16 5.36 2.23
CA PHE A 746 -28.15 6.41 2.38
C PHE A 746 -28.96 6.25 3.68
N ALA A 747 -29.44 5.06 3.97
CA ALA A 747 -30.20 4.74 5.19
C ALA A 747 -29.32 4.92 6.45
N GLY A 748 -28.09 4.47 6.43
CA GLY A 748 -27.13 4.66 7.52
C GLY A 748 -26.85 6.12 7.81
N MET A 749 -26.58 6.92 6.78
CA MET A 749 -26.37 8.38 6.93
C MET A 749 -27.64 9.09 7.41
N LEU A 750 -28.80 8.68 6.93
CA LEU A 750 -30.09 9.20 7.39
C LEU A 750 -30.32 8.94 8.88
N LEU A 751 -30.01 7.73 9.35
CA LEU A 751 -30.10 7.34 10.75
C LEU A 751 -29.16 8.20 11.62
N ILE A 752 -27.93 8.39 11.18
CA ILE A 752 -26.91 9.21 11.89
C ILE A 752 -27.39 10.65 12.02
N ILE A 753 -27.93 11.25 10.93
CA ILE A 753 -28.49 12.60 10.93
C ILE A 753 -29.67 12.68 11.91
N PHE A 754 -30.57 11.73 11.85
CA PHE A 754 -31.77 11.67 12.72
C PHE A 754 -31.40 11.59 14.19
N LEU A 755 -30.46 10.72 14.57
CA LEU A 755 -29.96 10.60 15.94
C LEU A 755 -29.29 11.90 16.42
N SER A 756 -28.51 12.56 15.55
CA SER A 756 -27.85 13.85 15.86
C SER A 756 -28.85 14.95 16.17
N ILE A 757 -29.95 15.02 15.40
CA ILE A 757 -31.03 15.99 15.59
C ILE A 757 -31.80 15.70 16.89
N ILE A 758 -32.18 14.44 17.12
CA ILE A 758 -32.91 14.04 18.35
C ILE A 758 -32.10 14.38 19.58
N TRP A 759 -30.83 14.00 19.63
CA TRP A 759 -29.93 14.25 20.77
C TRP A 759 -29.91 15.72 21.16
N ARG A 760 -29.96 16.63 20.17
CA ARG A 760 -29.93 18.07 20.42
C ARG A 760 -31.26 18.67 20.81
N VAL A 761 -32.34 18.26 20.14
CA VAL A 761 -33.69 18.82 20.36
C VAL A 761 -34.30 18.31 21.66
N TRP A 762 -33.96 17.10 22.09
CA TRP A 762 -34.49 16.49 23.32
C TRP A 762 -33.82 17.02 24.60
N LYS A 763 -32.55 17.44 24.57
CA LYS A 763 -31.94 18.10 25.74
C LYS A 763 -32.62 19.45 25.97
N PRO A 764 -33.40 19.65 27.08
CA PRO A 764 -34.03 20.94 27.35
C PRO A 764 -32.91 22.00 27.49
N PRO A 765 -33.14 23.22 26.97
CA PRO A 765 -32.20 24.30 27.20
C PRO A 765 -32.08 24.48 28.74
N ALA A 766 -30.83 24.44 29.22
CA ALA A 766 -30.54 24.62 30.62
C ALA A 766 -31.38 25.77 31.18
N LYS A 767 -32.05 25.52 32.32
CA LYS A 767 -32.97 26.39 33.04
C LYS A 767 -32.65 27.87 32.81
N ILE A 768 -33.62 28.59 32.25
CA ILE A 768 -33.65 30.05 32.29
C ILE A 768 -33.70 30.39 33.80
N ARG A 769 -32.59 30.75 34.39
CA ARG A 769 -32.63 31.57 35.62
C ARG A 769 -33.28 32.88 35.22
N GLN A 770 -34.52 33.06 35.63
CA GLN A 770 -35.13 34.36 35.70
C GLN A 770 -34.22 35.29 36.53
N LYS A 771 -33.68 36.29 35.91
CA LYS A 771 -33.32 37.56 36.52
C LYS A 771 -33.94 38.68 35.72
#